data_9a9d3e1d0686189901f7c6aeb70bd870
#
_entry.id   9a9d3e1d0686189901f7c6aeb70bd870
#
_cell.length_a   1.000
_cell.length_b   1.000
_cell.length_c   1.000
_cell.angle_alpha   90.00
_cell.angle_beta   90.00
_cell.angle_gamma   90.00
#
_symmetry.space_group_name_H-M   'P 1'
#
loop_
_entity.id
_entity.type
_entity.pdbx_description
1 polymer ?
#
loop_
_entity_poly.entity_id
_entity_poly.type
_entity_poly.pdbx_seq_one_letter_code
_entity_poly.pdbx_strand_id
1 'polypeptide(L)'
;MSPVKTSTENKVDPEKTAGSDLEKIPLPDVLKNLEADPSAGLTAAEAQARLAKYGPNALPEKKVNPIRKILGYLTGPIAYMIEAAAIVSAIIGHWEDFAIIFALLAFNTTLDFWQDMKATSALEALKKGLALDATVMRDGKWVGVKADRIVPGDIVKIRLGMIVPADMRLVSGDYASIDQAALTGESLPVSKQVGDLAYSGSVVRQGEMIGVVVGTGLNTYLGRTAKLVAGAGAVSHAQKAMFTIGNFLIILAVILVIVLVLIEVYRSLVVAHSFDLADAANLLQLVLVLLVASIPVAMPAVFSVTMALGAVALSKQGAIVSRLESIEEMAGVDTLCSDKTGTLTKNQLKVGDPILISATDPKDVIKWAALASQASSGDPIDKAVLEAVTDASLVAGYTQGKFVPFDPVTKRVEATLTDAQGNTIHAAKGAPQAILALTGISGDAAQPVTDHVARLAARGYRALGVATSSDGKQWKYLGILPMSDPPRDDSRSTIADAREKGLRVKMVTGDDTAIAKEMAREIGLGTNIIAADEAFPKDMNPDHLPESTKDLVESADGFARVFPQHKYAIVKALQQRNHLVSMTGDGVNDAPALKQADCGVAVSGAVDAARSAAALILTRPGLSTINSAIDEARQIFGRITSYTIYRVALTLDIMFIVVAGTVFFGLIPLTAVMIVIISLLDDIPIMTIAYDNTVISPRPIRWRMPRILSVSALLGVFSIIQSFFWLMIGFAILHHPDWSTNLGLTDEAHLQTLVFLQLVVGGHLLLLITRTEHWFFLRPFPSWQLLSAIIATQVVVVLICGFGWFVPALSAAMIALTWAYNILWMIILGVIRKVTEVWLDGRTSGRAHHTELVHQPLQPHLHSS
;
A
#
# COMPACT_ATOMS: atom_id res chain seq x y z
N MET A 1 50.70 -5.94 -57.45
CA MET A 1 50.24 -4.64 -56.99
C MET A 1 48.74 -4.64 -57.01
N SER A 2 48.10 -4.98 -55.89
CA SER A 2 46.65 -4.90 -55.73
C SER A 2 46.32 -3.70 -54.82
N PRO A 3 45.28 -2.89 -55.07
CA PRO A 3 45.01 -1.68 -54.34
C PRO A 3 44.42 -1.95 -52.98
N VAL A 4 44.90 -1.15 -52.02
CA VAL A 4 44.41 -1.07 -50.63
C VAL A 4 42.96 -0.64 -50.61
N LYS A 5 42.07 -1.49 -50.02
CA LYS A 5 40.71 -1.11 -49.72
C LYS A 5 40.73 -0.13 -48.51
N THR A 6 40.28 1.11 -48.78
CA THR A 6 39.93 2.10 -47.79
C THR A 6 38.87 1.54 -46.85
N SER A 7 39.14 1.61 -45.53
CA SER A 7 38.20 1.25 -44.48
C SER A 7 36.95 2.11 -44.53
N THR A 8 35.85 1.50 -44.89
CA THR A 8 34.51 2.03 -44.68
C THR A 8 34.28 2.20 -43.18
N GLU A 9 33.97 3.41 -42.74
CA GLU A 9 33.50 3.74 -41.38
C GLU A 9 32.31 2.78 -41.07
N ASN A 10 32.55 1.88 -40.10
CA ASN A 10 31.49 1.09 -39.53
C ASN A 10 30.58 2.03 -38.74
N LYS A 11 29.52 2.56 -39.36
CA LYS A 11 28.36 3.04 -38.59
C LYS A 11 27.78 1.83 -37.90
N VAL A 12 28.04 1.75 -36.58
CA VAL A 12 27.49 0.73 -35.68
C VAL A 12 25.97 0.92 -35.67
N ASP A 13 25.26 -0.08 -36.10
CA ASP A 13 23.79 -0.10 -36.15
C ASP A 13 23.26 -0.06 -34.69
N PRO A 14 22.59 1.01 -34.26
CA PRO A 14 22.15 1.16 -32.86
C PRO A 14 21.16 0.09 -32.40
N GLU A 15 20.53 -0.64 -33.30
CA GLU A 15 19.62 -1.76 -32.96
C GLU A 15 20.35 -3.01 -32.45
N LYS A 16 21.64 -3.16 -32.79
CA LYS A 16 22.47 -4.31 -32.36
C LYS A 16 23.41 -3.99 -31.22
N THR A 17 23.62 -2.72 -30.89
CA THR A 17 24.48 -2.30 -29.78
C THR A 17 23.61 -2.08 -28.56
N ALA A 18 23.14 -3.15 -27.95
CA ALA A 18 22.63 -3.11 -26.58
C ALA A 18 23.70 -2.51 -25.67
N GLY A 19 23.32 -1.61 -24.76
CA GLY A 19 24.16 -0.80 -23.88
C GLY A 19 25.52 -1.29 -23.40
N SER A 20 25.82 -2.60 -23.53
CA SER A 20 27.08 -3.23 -23.14
C SER A 20 28.31 -2.72 -23.92
N ASP A 21 28.19 -2.26 -25.15
CA ASP A 21 29.32 -1.82 -25.94
C ASP A 21 29.60 -0.33 -25.71
N LEU A 22 28.58 0.50 -25.50
CA LEU A 22 28.74 1.90 -25.15
C LEU A 22 29.29 2.09 -23.70
N GLU A 23 29.18 1.05 -22.88
CA GLU A 23 29.72 1.05 -21.52
C GLU A 23 31.27 0.97 -21.49
N LYS A 24 31.88 0.44 -22.55
CA LYS A 24 33.32 0.09 -22.58
C LYS A 24 34.15 1.06 -23.42
N ILE A 25 33.57 1.88 -24.27
CA ILE A 25 34.28 2.80 -25.14
C ILE A 25 34.57 4.15 -24.44
N PRO A 26 35.61 4.92 -24.85
CA PRO A 26 35.94 6.22 -24.30
C PRO A 26 34.75 7.20 -24.38
N LEU A 27 34.59 8.06 -23.38
CA LEU A 27 33.50 9.03 -23.28
C LEU A 27 33.34 9.92 -24.55
N PRO A 28 34.41 10.43 -25.19
CA PRO A 28 34.26 11.21 -26.45
C PRO A 28 33.59 10.44 -27.57
N ASP A 29 33.88 9.12 -27.68
CA ASP A 29 33.30 8.26 -28.69
C ASP A 29 31.81 7.95 -28.37
N VAL A 30 31.44 7.85 -27.08
CA VAL A 30 30.04 7.73 -26.65
C VAL A 30 29.24 8.95 -27.10
N LEU A 31 29.74 10.17 -26.83
CA LEU A 31 29.08 11.41 -27.23
C LEU A 31 28.91 11.51 -28.75
N LYS A 32 29.95 11.14 -29.50
CA LYS A 32 29.93 11.14 -30.96
C LYS A 32 28.95 10.15 -31.51
N ASN A 33 28.93 8.91 -31.00
CA ASN A 33 28.02 7.85 -31.44
C ASN A 33 26.54 8.13 -31.15
N LEU A 34 26.27 8.84 -30.06
CA LEU A 34 24.91 9.24 -29.66
C LEU A 34 24.53 10.61 -30.23
N GLU A 35 25.43 11.29 -30.95
CA GLU A 35 25.21 12.66 -31.45
C GLU A 35 24.72 13.59 -30.33
N ALA A 36 25.32 13.45 -29.16
CA ALA A 36 24.89 14.15 -27.93
C ALA A 36 25.84 15.32 -27.64
N ASP A 37 25.28 16.53 -27.51
CA ASP A 37 26.03 17.71 -27.07
C ASP A 37 25.76 17.95 -25.56
N PRO A 38 26.79 17.88 -24.69
CA PRO A 38 26.64 18.14 -23.27
C PRO A 38 26.14 19.53 -22.91
N SER A 39 26.33 20.52 -23.80
CA SER A 39 25.99 21.93 -23.55
C SER A 39 24.59 22.30 -24.04
N ALA A 40 24.13 21.73 -25.13
CA ALA A 40 22.85 22.03 -25.75
C ALA A 40 21.78 20.94 -25.49
N GLY A 41 22.20 19.69 -25.27
CA GLY A 41 21.33 18.54 -25.21
C GLY A 41 20.68 18.19 -26.54
N LEU A 42 19.73 17.32 -26.56
CA LEU A 42 18.92 17.00 -27.75
C LEU A 42 17.84 18.07 -27.98
N THR A 43 17.47 18.26 -29.24
CA THR A 43 16.27 19.05 -29.54
C THR A 43 15.00 18.28 -29.15
N ALA A 44 13.91 18.99 -28.87
CA ALA A 44 12.63 18.35 -28.53
C ALA A 44 12.14 17.43 -29.66
N ALA A 45 12.37 17.82 -30.93
CA ALA A 45 12.02 17.02 -32.11
C ALA A 45 12.85 15.73 -32.20
N GLU A 46 14.17 15.82 -31.98
CA GLU A 46 15.05 14.65 -31.97
C GLU A 46 14.72 13.69 -30.83
N ALA A 47 14.46 14.21 -29.62
CA ALA A 47 14.05 13.39 -28.50
C ALA A 47 12.74 12.63 -28.79
N GLN A 48 11.79 13.27 -29.45
CA GLN A 48 10.54 12.63 -29.90
C GLN A 48 10.79 11.53 -30.96
N ALA A 49 11.65 11.78 -31.91
CA ALA A 49 12.05 10.80 -32.93
C ALA A 49 12.74 9.58 -32.29
N ARG A 50 13.65 9.83 -31.36
CA ARG A 50 14.33 8.76 -30.60
C ARG A 50 13.37 8.00 -29.70
N LEU A 51 12.40 8.66 -29.09
CA LEU A 51 11.36 7.98 -28.31
C LEU A 51 10.50 7.04 -29.18
N ALA A 52 10.18 7.45 -30.41
CA ALA A 52 9.47 6.58 -31.35
C ALA A 52 10.34 5.39 -31.81
N LYS A 53 11.67 5.58 -31.94
CA LYS A 53 12.62 4.55 -32.36
C LYS A 53 12.97 3.55 -31.26
N TYR A 54 13.31 4.02 -30.06
CA TYR A 54 13.80 3.19 -28.95
C TYR A 54 12.69 2.74 -27.99
N GLY A 55 11.51 3.36 -28.07
CA GLY A 55 10.41 3.14 -27.12
C GLY A 55 10.61 3.88 -25.78
N PRO A 56 9.63 3.78 -24.88
CA PRO A 56 9.70 4.41 -23.57
C PRO A 56 10.77 3.78 -22.68
N ASN A 57 11.42 4.58 -21.85
CA ASN A 57 12.32 4.10 -20.80
C ASN A 57 11.54 3.49 -19.65
N ALA A 58 10.95 2.34 -19.90
CA ALA A 58 10.17 1.55 -18.96
C ALA A 58 10.40 0.06 -19.26
N LEU A 59 10.30 -0.77 -18.22
CA LEU A 59 10.25 -2.21 -18.42
C LEU A 59 8.90 -2.54 -19.08
N PRO A 60 8.86 -3.31 -20.17
CA PRO A 60 7.62 -3.63 -20.84
C PRO A 60 6.71 -4.42 -19.90
N GLU A 61 5.58 -3.85 -19.55
CA GLU A 61 4.51 -4.62 -18.95
C GLU A 61 4.01 -5.64 -19.97
N LYS A 62 3.82 -6.90 -19.54
CA LYS A 62 3.22 -7.92 -20.40
C LYS A 62 1.81 -7.47 -20.79
N LYS A 63 1.67 -6.83 -21.95
CA LYS A 63 0.34 -6.62 -22.55
C LYS A 63 -0.25 -7.99 -22.84
N VAL A 64 -1.15 -8.42 -21.98
CA VAL A 64 -1.89 -9.67 -22.20
C VAL A 64 -2.86 -9.39 -23.35
N ASN A 65 -2.77 -10.20 -24.42
CA ASN A 65 -3.72 -10.13 -25.51
C ASN A 65 -5.15 -10.31 -24.94
N PRO A 66 -6.11 -9.40 -25.21
CA PRO A 66 -7.47 -9.49 -24.68
C PRO A 66 -8.13 -10.86 -24.96
N ILE A 67 -7.92 -11.43 -26.14
CA ILE A 67 -8.45 -12.75 -26.49
C ILE A 67 -7.83 -13.84 -25.62
N ARG A 68 -6.51 -13.80 -25.39
CA ARG A 68 -5.83 -14.76 -24.51
C ARG A 68 -6.27 -14.60 -23.05
N LYS A 69 -6.62 -13.38 -22.63
CA LYS A 69 -7.14 -13.11 -21.31
C LYS A 69 -8.55 -13.67 -21.13
N ILE A 70 -9.42 -13.48 -22.12
CA ILE A 70 -10.76 -14.09 -22.15
C ILE A 70 -10.68 -15.61 -22.14
N LEU A 71 -9.82 -16.20 -22.97
CA LEU A 71 -9.57 -17.65 -22.95
C LEU A 71 -9.01 -18.12 -21.60
N GLY A 72 -8.27 -17.27 -20.89
CA GLY A 72 -7.79 -17.56 -19.55
C GLY A 72 -8.89 -17.74 -18.51
N TYR A 73 -10.01 -17.05 -18.65
CA TYR A 73 -11.19 -17.24 -17.79
C TYR A 73 -11.94 -18.54 -18.09
N LEU A 74 -11.81 -19.06 -19.29
CA LEU A 74 -12.34 -20.38 -19.70
C LEU A 74 -11.35 -21.51 -19.36
N THR A 75 -10.15 -21.23 -18.86
CA THR A 75 -9.16 -22.23 -18.49
C THR A 75 -8.89 -22.16 -16.99
N GLY A 76 -9.72 -22.84 -16.22
CA GLY A 76 -9.55 -22.90 -14.76
C GLY A 76 -10.42 -24.02 -14.17
N PRO A 77 -10.16 -24.46 -12.93
CA PRO A 77 -10.91 -25.57 -12.34
C PRO A 77 -12.42 -25.36 -12.40
N ILE A 78 -12.86 -24.11 -12.22
CA ILE A 78 -14.26 -23.69 -12.20
C ILE A 78 -14.88 -23.74 -13.60
N ALA A 79 -14.21 -23.11 -14.57
CA ALA A 79 -14.66 -23.09 -15.96
C ALA A 79 -14.78 -24.54 -16.48
N TYR A 80 -13.76 -25.38 -16.24
CA TYR A 80 -13.80 -26.79 -16.63
C TYR A 80 -14.98 -27.56 -15.99
N MET A 81 -15.39 -27.22 -14.77
CA MET A 81 -16.53 -27.87 -14.13
C MET A 81 -17.85 -27.43 -14.73
N ILE A 82 -18.02 -26.14 -15.05
CA ILE A 82 -19.20 -25.63 -15.75
C ILE A 82 -19.26 -26.19 -17.18
N GLU A 83 -18.11 -26.25 -17.87
CA GLU A 83 -17.99 -26.87 -19.19
C GLU A 83 -18.34 -28.37 -19.15
N ALA A 84 -17.85 -29.09 -18.13
CA ALA A 84 -18.18 -30.49 -17.93
C ALA A 84 -19.69 -30.68 -17.67
N ALA A 85 -20.30 -29.82 -16.85
CA ALA A 85 -21.74 -29.84 -16.63
C ALA A 85 -22.53 -29.59 -17.91
N ALA A 86 -22.10 -28.61 -18.74
CA ALA A 86 -22.71 -28.37 -20.03
C ALA A 86 -22.58 -29.58 -20.98
N ILE A 87 -21.38 -30.17 -21.06
CA ILE A 87 -21.14 -31.36 -21.89
C ILE A 87 -21.99 -32.55 -21.42
N VAL A 88 -22.06 -32.78 -20.12
CA VAL A 88 -22.89 -33.87 -19.54
C VAL A 88 -24.37 -33.64 -19.88
N SER A 89 -24.89 -32.41 -19.74
CA SER A 89 -26.26 -32.07 -20.11
C SER A 89 -26.53 -32.34 -21.60
N ALA A 90 -25.59 -32.04 -22.49
CA ALA A 90 -25.72 -32.35 -23.91
C ALA A 90 -25.69 -33.85 -24.21
N ILE A 91 -24.84 -34.63 -23.48
CA ILE A 91 -24.76 -36.10 -23.67
C ILE A 91 -26.04 -36.78 -23.21
N ILE A 92 -26.66 -36.29 -22.14
CA ILE A 92 -27.94 -36.84 -21.60
C ILE A 92 -29.11 -36.41 -22.50
N GLY A 93 -28.94 -35.48 -23.43
CA GLY A 93 -29.99 -34.99 -24.34
C GLY A 93 -30.74 -33.75 -23.84
N HIS A 94 -30.31 -33.14 -22.77
CA HIS A 94 -30.87 -31.91 -22.21
C HIS A 94 -30.27 -30.67 -22.90
N TRP A 95 -30.62 -30.47 -24.15
CA TRP A 95 -30.05 -29.40 -25.00
C TRP A 95 -30.43 -27.99 -24.53
N GLU A 96 -31.56 -27.83 -23.86
CA GLU A 96 -32.00 -26.57 -23.27
C GLU A 96 -31.08 -26.18 -22.11
N ASP A 97 -30.78 -27.12 -21.22
CA ASP A 97 -29.83 -26.90 -20.10
C ASP A 97 -28.43 -26.59 -20.62
N PHE A 98 -27.97 -27.32 -21.63
CA PHE A 98 -26.69 -27.03 -22.31
C PHE A 98 -26.63 -25.59 -22.82
N ALA A 99 -27.66 -25.13 -23.55
CA ALA A 99 -27.69 -23.81 -24.15
C ALA A 99 -27.71 -22.71 -23.06
N ILE A 100 -28.44 -22.93 -21.97
CA ILE A 100 -28.53 -21.98 -20.84
C ILE A 100 -27.19 -21.92 -20.10
N ILE A 101 -26.60 -23.07 -19.74
CA ILE A 101 -25.31 -23.13 -19.05
C ILE A 101 -24.22 -22.47 -19.89
N PHE A 102 -24.22 -22.72 -21.22
CA PHE A 102 -23.25 -22.10 -22.11
C PHE A 102 -23.42 -20.58 -22.25
N ALA A 103 -24.67 -20.10 -22.36
CA ALA A 103 -24.95 -18.66 -22.40
C ALA A 103 -24.54 -17.97 -21.11
N LEU A 104 -24.78 -18.59 -19.95
CA LEU A 104 -24.40 -18.08 -18.65
C LEU A 104 -22.87 -18.09 -18.45
N LEU A 105 -22.17 -19.12 -18.92
CA LEU A 105 -20.71 -19.17 -18.94
C LEU A 105 -20.13 -18.00 -19.76
N ALA A 106 -20.69 -17.76 -20.95
CA ALA A 106 -20.28 -16.63 -21.81
C ALA A 106 -20.54 -15.27 -21.12
N PHE A 107 -21.69 -15.13 -20.46
CA PHE A 107 -22.03 -13.92 -19.72
C PHE A 107 -21.07 -13.69 -18.55
N ASN A 108 -20.83 -14.69 -17.70
CA ASN A 108 -19.91 -14.60 -16.57
C ASN A 108 -18.49 -14.25 -17.03
N THR A 109 -17.99 -14.92 -18.08
CA THR A 109 -16.68 -14.62 -18.67
C THR A 109 -16.57 -13.17 -19.16
N THR A 110 -17.64 -12.65 -19.75
CA THR A 110 -17.71 -11.26 -20.20
C THR A 110 -17.70 -10.29 -19.03
N LEU A 111 -18.44 -10.61 -17.98
CA LEU A 111 -18.52 -9.83 -16.75
C LEU A 111 -17.16 -9.77 -16.03
N ASP A 112 -16.49 -10.91 -15.88
CA ASP A 112 -15.15 -11.00 -15.26
C ASP A 112 -14.13 -10.20 -16.07
N PHE A 113 -14.17 -10.29 -17.38
CA PHE A 113 -13.30 -9.49 -18.25
C PHE A 113 -13.53 -8.00 -18.10
N TRP A 114 -14.78 -7.55 -18.06
CA TRP A 114 -15.13 -6.14 -17.88
C TRP A 114 -14.67 -5.60 -16.54
N GLN A 115 -14.86 -6.38 -15.46
CA GLN A 115 -14.42 -6.04 -14.11
C GLN A 115 -12.90 -5.89 -14.01
N ASP A 116 -12.18 -6.87 -14.51
CA ASP A 116 -10.73 -6.88 -14.47
C ASP A 116 -10.14 -5.75 -15.33
N MET A 117 -10.77 -5.43 -16.46
CA MET A 117 -10.38 -4.29 -17.27
C MET A 117 -10.59 -2.96 -16.53
N LYS A 118 -11.68 -2.83 -15.77
CA LYS A 118 -11.97 -1.64 -14.98
C LYS A 118 -10.98 -1.48 -13.81
N ALA A 119 -10.66 -2.55 -13.12
CA ALA A 119 -9.65 -2.58 -12.05
C ALA A 119 -8.26 -2.25 -12.59
N THR A 120 -7.86 -2.84 -13.73
CA THR A 120 -6.58 -2.58 -14.39
C THR A 120 -6.45 -1.13 -14.83
N SER A 121 -7.49 -0.55 -15.44
CA SER A 121 -7.48 0.87 -15.86
C SER A 121 -7.33 1.83 -14.68
N ALA A 122 -7.96 1.55 -13.55
CA ALA A 122 -7.83 2.33 -12.34
C ALA A 122 -6.38 2.29 -11.79
N LEU A 123 -5.75 1.12 -11.80
CA LEU A 123 -4.35 0.93 -11.40
C LEU A 123 -3.36 1.62 -12.34
N GLU A 124 -3.58 1.55 -13.66
CA GLU A 124 -2.73 2.26 -14.64
C GLU A 124 -2.78 3.78 -14.44
N ALA A 125 -3.97 4.32 -14.15
CA ALA A 125 -4.12 5.75 -13.86
C ALA A 125 -3.33 6.17 -12.60
N LEU A 126 -3.31 5.33 -11.55
CA LEU A 126 -2.52 5.56 -10.34
C LEU A 126 -1.02 5.45 -10.61
N LYS A 127 -0.57 4.43 -11.35
CA LYS A 127 0.84 4.25 -11.73
C LYS A 127 1.42 5.43 -12.50
N LYS A 128 0.65 6.07 -13.39
CA LYS A 128 1.08 7.29 -14.08
C LYS A 128 1.41 8.44 -13.13
N GLY A 129 0.74 8.52 -12.00
CA GLY A 129 1.03 9.50 -10.93
C GLY A 129 2.32 9.22 -10.16
N LEU A 130 2.82 7.98 -10.22
CA LEU A 130 4.04 7.54 -9.52
C LEU A 130 5.32 7.65 -10.37
N ALA A 131 5.21 7.93 -11.68
CA ALA A 131 6.35 8.02 -12.56
C ALA A 131 7.37 9.05 -12.07
N LEU A 132 8.65 8.63 -11.97
CA LEU A 132 9.77 9.47 -11.55
C LEU A 132 9.95 10.64 -12.52
N ASP A 133 10.37 11.79 -12.00
CA ASP A 133 10.74 12.94 -12.79
C ASP A 133 12.26 12.99 -12.96
N ALA A 134 12.72 13.40 -14.14
CA ALA A 134 14.13 13.59 -14.43
C ALA A 134 14.37 14.99 -14.99
N THR A 135 15.51 15.56 -14.67
CA THR A 135 15.94 16.87 -15.21
C THR A 135 16.88 16.63 -16.38
N VAL A 136 16.43 16.98 -17.58
CA VAL A 136 17.19 16.80 -18.82
C VAL A 136 17.53 18.13 -19.48
N MET A 137 18.65 18.18 -20.19
CA MET A 137 19.00 19.31 -21.05
C MET A 137 18.37 19.10 -22.43
N ARG A 138 17.46 19.98 -22.83
CA ARG A 138 16.86 19.98 -24.16
C ARG A 138 16.77 21.41 -24.68
N ASP A 139 17.10 21.62 -25.94
CA ASP A 139 17.10 22.94 -26.59
C ASP A 139 17.92 23.98 -25.78
N GLY A 140 19.04 23.57 -25.18
CA GLY A 140 19.92 24.42 -24.38
C GLY A 140 19.34 24.82 -23.00
N LYS A 141 18.25 24.16 -22.53
CA LYS A 141 17.62 24.47 -21.24
C LYS A 141 17.39 23.21 -20.41
N TRP A 142 17.52 23.34 -19.08
CA TRP A 142 17.12 22.27 -18.17
C TRP A 142 15.61 22.21 -18.05
N VAL A 143 15.05 21.05 -18.41
CA VAL A 143 13.61 20.79 -18.42
C VAL A 143 13.30 19.53 -17.60
N GLY A 144 12.24 19.56 -16.77
CA GLY A 144 11.70 18.38 -16.09
C GLY A 144 10.89 17.53 -17.07
N VAL A 145 11.24 16.25 -17.19
CA VAL A 145 10.49 15.28 -18.00
C VAL A 145 10.21 14.03 -17.16
N LYS A 146 9.18 13.29 -17.51
CA LYS A 146 8.96 11.97 -16.91
C LYS A 146 10.06 11.00 -17.34
N ALA A 147 10.54 10.18 -16.40
CA ALA A 147 11.65 9.25 -16.66
C ALA A 147 11.38 8.27 -17.81
N ASP A 148 10.11 7.92 -18.06
CA ASP A 148 9.70 7.08 -19.18
C ASP A 148 9.91 7.73 -20.56
N ARG A 149 10.11 9.06 -20.61
CA ARG A 149 10.37 9.84 -21.83
C ARG A 149 11.84 10.14 -22.10
N ILE A 150 12.73 9.58 -21.28
CA ILE A 150 14.17 9.68 -21.48
C ILE A 150 14.58 8.74 -22.61
N VAL A 151 15.50 9.24 -23.46
CA VAL A 151 16.01 8.49 -24.62
C VAL A 151 17.53 8.44 -24.61
N PRO A 152 18.17 7.46 -25.28
CA PRO A 152 19.61 7.44 -25.47
C PRO A 152 20.10 8.74 -26.14
N GLY A 153 21.14 9.37 -25.53
CA GLY A 153 21.67 10.67 -25.93
C GLY A 153 21.13 11.87 -25.16
N ASP A 154 20.07 11.69 -24.32
CA ASP A 154 19.66 12.76 -23.39
C ASP A 154 20.77 13.06 -22.38
N ILE A 155 20.97 14.35 -22.10
CA ILE A 155 21.86 14.83 -21.04
C ILE A 155 21.04 15.02 -19.77
N VAL A 156 21.34 14.26 -18.73
CA VAL A 156 20.55 14.19 -17.50
C VAL A 156 21.38 14.66 -16.32
N LYS A 157 20.78 15.49 -15.45
CA LYS A 157 21.35 15.91 -14.18
C LYS A 157 20.87 14.98 -13.06
N ILE A 158 21.81 14.44 -12.30
CA ILE A 158 21.54 13.64 -11.10
C ILE A 158 22.14 14.31 -9.88
N ARG A 159 21.42 14.31 -8.77
CA ARG A 159 21.81 14.92 -7.50
C ARG A 159 21.36 14.10 -6.31
N LEU A 160 21.86 14.47 -5.14
CA LEU A 160 21.49 13.85 -3.86
C LEU A 160 19.98 13.55 -3.77
N GLY A 161 19.64 12.31 -3.46
CA GLY A 161 18.27 11.83 -3.26
C GLY A 161 17.56 11.37 -4.52
N MET A 162 18.09 11.64 -5.71
CA MET A 162 17.51 11.17 -6.97
C MET A 162 17.84 9.71 -7.23
N ILE A 163 16.92 9.03 -7.90
CA ILE A 163 17.17 7.74 -8.54
C ILE A 163 17.72 8.01 -9.93
N VAL A 164 18.79 7.33 -10.29
CA VAL A 164 19.36 7.35 -11.64
C VAL A 164 18.30 6.81 -12.61
N PRO A 165 17.77 7.62 -13.54
CA PRO A 165 16.56 7.26 -14.29
C PRO A 165 16.81 6.28 -15.44
N ALA A 166 18.06 6.22 -15.94
CA ALA A 166 18.49 5.36 -17.05
C ALA A 166 19.98 5.06 -16.88
N ASP A 167 20.53 4.08 -17.59
CA ASP A 167 21.98 3.86 -17.58
C ASP A 167 22.66 5.01 -18.28
N MET A 168 23.63 5.64 -17.61
CA MET A 168 24.31 6.84 -18.13
C MET A 168 25.80 6.85 -17.86
N ARG A 169 26.55 7.51 -18.77
CA ARG A 169 27.96 7.85 -18.57
C ARG A 169 28.07 9.27 -18.03
N LEU A 170 28.83 9.44 -16.97
CA LEU A 170 28.99 10.75 -16.32
C LEU A 170 29.91 11.63 -17.16
N VAL A 171 29.47 12.85 -17.47
CA VAL A 171 30.13 13.78 -18.41
C VAL A 171 30.78 14.97 -17.72
N SER A 172 30.16 15.47 -16.63
CA SER A 172 30.66 16.61 -15.85
C SER A 172 30.14 16.57 -14.41
N GLY A 173 30.85 17.26 -13.53
CA GLY A 173 30.63 17.31 -12.08
C GLY A 173 31.91 16.91 -11.32
N ASP A 174 31.95 17.19 -10.02
CA ASP A 174 33.13 16.86 -9.20
C ASP A 174 33.16 15.40 -8.81
N TYR A 175 32.09 14.92 -8.19
CA TYR A 175 31.88 13.49 -7.81
C TYR A 175 30.42 13.23 -7.45
N ALA A 176 30.04 11.96 -7.49
CA ALA A 176 28.82 11.48 -6.86
C ALA A 176 29.07 10.16 -6.12
N SER A 177 28.52 10.01 -4.94
CA SER A 177 28.46 8.74 -4.24
C SER A 177 27.13 8.08 -4.55
N ILE A 178 27.15 6.93 -5.23
CA ILE A 178 25.96 6.25 -5.76
C ILE A 178 25.79 4.89 -5.08
N ASP A 179 24.66 4.67 -4.47
CA ASP A 179 24.26 3.40 -3.88
C ASP A 179 23.72 2.49 -4.98
N GLN A 180 24.43 1.40 -5.23
CA GLN A 180 24.08 0.39 -6.22
C GLN A 180 23.70 -0.96 -5.57
N ALA A 181 23.48 -0.99 -4.26
CA ALA A 181 23.23 -2.22 -3.50
C ALA A 181 22.07 -3.06 -4.05
N ALA A 182 21.01 -2.40 -4.54
CA ALA A 182 19.87 -3.07 -5.15
C ALA A 182 20.19 -3.81 -6.46
N LEU A 183 21.31 -3.47 -7.11
CA LEU A 183 21.71 -4.01 -8.40
C LEU A 183 22.89 -4.97 -8.29
N THR A 184 23.86 -4.63 -7.45
CA THR A 184 25.15 -5.36 -7.33
C THR A 184 25.23 -6.23 -6.08
N GLY A 185 24.37 -5.98 -5.09
CA GLY A 185 24.42 -6.62 -3.78
C GLY A 185 25.49 -6.03 -2.83
N GLU A 186 26.29 -5.06 -3.28
CA GLU A 186 27.31 -4.42 -2.46
C GLU A 186 26.72 -3.31 -1.60
N SER A 187 26.87 -3.40 -0.29
CA SER A 187 26.21 -2.54 0.69
C SER A 187 26.76 -1.12 0.79
N LEU A 188 27.98 -0.86 0.28
CA LEU A 188 28.59 0.47 0.38
C LEU A 188 28.39 1.28 -0.90
N PRO A 189 28.01 2.58 -0.80
CA PRO A 189 27.92 3.44 -1.95
C PRO A 189 29.29 3.61 -2.65
N VAL A 190 29.27 3.59 -3.97
CA VAL A 190 30.45 3.70 -4.83
C VAL A 190 30.65 5.16 -5.23
N SER A 191 31.89 5.67 -5.01
CA SER A 191 32.24 7.01 -5.52
C SER A 191 32.45 6.94 -7.04
N LYS A 192 31.80 7.84 -7.76
CA LYS A 192 31.82 7.96 -9.22
C LYS A 192 32.39 9.31 -9.65
N GLN A 193 33.16 9.26 -10.74
CA GLN A 193 33.80 10.41 -11.36
C GLN A 193 33.37 10.54 -12.84
N VAL A 194 33.85 11.60 -13.50
CA VAL A 194 33.62 11.80 -14.94
C VAL A 194 34.17 10.61 -15.73
N GLY A 195 33.35 10.07 -16.62
CA GLY A 195 33.68 8.88 -17.40
C GLY A 195 33.13 7.58 -16.80
N ASP A 196 32.69 7.55 -15.55
CA ASP A 196 32.11 6.36 -14.92
C ASP A 196 30.67 6.13 -15.34
N LEU A 197 30.20 4.90 -15.14
CA LEU A 197 28.81 4.50 -15.36
C LEU A 197 27.97 4.64 -14.08
N ALA A 198 26.79 5.25 -14.24
CA ALA A 198 25.73 5.22 -13.25
C ALA A 198 24.56 4.40 -13.79
N TYR A 199 24.14 3.37 -13.05
CA TYR A 199 23.11 2.43 -13.48
C TYR A 199 21.71 2.88 -13.07
N SER A 200 20.75 2.65 -13.95
CA SER A 200 19.32 2.87 -13.69
C SER A 200 18.85 2.17 -12.42
N GLY A 201 18.07 2.86 -11.60
CA GLY A 201 17.58 2.33 -10.32
C GLY A 201 18.52 2.52 -9.12
N SER A 202 19.77 2.98 -9.33
CA SER A 202 20.70 3.35 -8.26
C SER A 202 20.31 4.67 -7.62
N VAL A 203 20.70 4.88 -6.35
CA VAL A 203 20.35 6.08 -5.59
C VAL A 203 21.58 6.96 -5.38
N VAL A 204 21.51 8.25 -5.73
CA VAL A 204 22.58 9.22 -5.46
C VAL A 204 22.56 9.57 -3.96
N ARG A 205 23.61 9.20 -3.23
CA ARG A 205 23.76 9.43 -1.79
C ARG A 205 24.48 10.74 -1.46
N GLN A 206 25.35 11.21 -2.36
CA GLN A 206 26.08 12.47 -2.23
C GLN A 206 26.45 13.02 -3.60
N GLY A 207 26.65 14.34 -3.69
CA GLY A 207 27.13 15.05 -4.86
C GLY A 207 26.06 15.32 -5.92
N GLU A 208 26.53 15.95 -7.01
CA GLU A 208 25.74 16.26 -8.20
C GLU A 208 26.62 16.02 -9.43
N MET A 209 26.07 15.32 -10.42
CA MET A 209 26.76 15.10 -11.70
C MET A 209 25.78 15.16 -12.87
N ILE A 210 26.35 15.37 -14.05
CA ILE A 210 25.64 15.35 -15.33
C ILE A 210 26.12 14.14 -16.12
N GLY A 211 25.21 13.37 -16.72
CA GLY A 211 25.55 12.22 -17.54
C GLY A 211 24.77 12.17 -18.84
N VAL A 212 25.33 11.48 -19.83
CA VAL A 212 24.66 11.14 -21.10
C VAL A 212 24.03 9.76 -21.00
N VAL A 213 22.76 9.63 -21.35
CA VAL A 213 22.02 8.37 -21.33
C VAL A 213 22.54 7.44 -22.42
N VAL A 214 22.95 6.23 -22.02
CA VAL A 214 23.48 5.19 -22.91
C VAL A 214 22.55 4.01 -23.09
N GLY A 215 21.68 3.74 -22.09
CA GLY A 215 20.73 2.62 -22.14
C GLY A 215 19.41 2.96 -21.47
N THR A 216 18.30 2.53 -22.08
CA THR A 216 16.93 2.76 -21.57
C THR A 216 16.11 1.45 -21.55
N GLY A 217 15.15 1.33 -20.66
CA GLY A 217 14.21 0.23 -20.55
C GLY A 217 14.88 -1.14 -20.40
N LEU A 218 14.59 -2.09 -21.28
CA LEU A 218 15.20 -3.43 -21.28
C LEU A 218 16.70 -3.44 -21.54
N ASN A 219 17.25 -2.38 -22.12
CA ASN A 219 18.66 -2.26 -22.41
C ASN A 219 19.48 -1.71 -21.25
N THR A 220 18.84 -1.34 -20.13
CA THR A 220 19.54 -0.99 -18.89
C THR A 220 20.07 -2.24 -18.19
N TYR A 221 21.05 -2.06 -17.30
CA TYR A 221 21.56 -3.12 -16.42
C TYR A 221 20.41 -3.75 -15.60
N LEU A 222 19.55 -2.90 -15.02
CA LEU A 222 18.35 -3.32 -14.31
C LEU A 222 17.40 -4.10 -15.20
N GLY A 223 17.15 -3.63 -16.43
CA GLY A 223 16.25 -4.28 -17.38
C GLY A 223 16.73 -5.67 -17.81
N ARG A 224 18.03 -5.80 -18.03
CA ARG A 224 18.67 -7.10 -18.36
C ARG A 224 18.56 -8.10 -17.20
N THR A 225 18.74 -7.63 -15.96
CA THR A 225 18.65 -8.47 -14.74
C THR A 225 17.21 -8.83 -14.41
N ALA A 226 16.26 -7.90 -14.56
CA ALA A 226 14.84 -8.13 -14.30
C ALA A 226 14.24 -9.23 -15.20
N LYS A 227 14.77 -9.39 -16.41
CA LYS A 227 14.37 -10.46 -17.34
C LYS A 227 14.71 -11.86 -16.81
N LEU A 228 15.73 -11.99 -15.96
CA LEU A 228 16.17 -13.25 -15.34
C LEU A 228 15.38 -13.60 -14.07
N VAL A 229 14.78 -12.60 -13.39
CA VAL A 229 14.12 -12.75 -12.06
C VAL A 229 12.58 -12.72 -12.17
N ALA A 230 12.01 -12.59 -13.35
CA ALA A 230 10.56 -12.52 -13.56
C ALA A 230 9.83 -13.82 -13.16
N GLY A 231 9.61 -14.04 -11.87
CA GLY A 231 8.91 -15.22 -11.36
C GLY A 231 8.66 -15.27 -9.84
N ALA A 232 9.28 -14.44 -9.05
CA ALA A 232 9.14 -14.50 -7.59
C ALA A 232 8.31 -13.32 -7.07
N GLY A 233 6.98 -13.43 -7.10
CA GLY A 233 6.08 -12.54 -6.39
C GLY A 233 5.85 -13.03 -4.96
N ALA A 234 6.01 -12.18 -3.96
CA ALA A 234 5.59 -12.49 -2.59
C ALA A 234 4.05 -12.56 -2.54
N VAL A 235 3.52 -13.64 -1.94
CA VAL A 235 2.08 -13.84 -1.77
C VAL A 235 1.59 -12.96 -0.63
N SER A 236 0.60 -12.09 -0.85
CA SER A 236 0.02 -11.21 0.17
C SER A 236 -0.72 -11.99 1.26
N HIS A 237 -0.94 -11.36 2.43
CA HIS A 237 -1.72 -11.95 3.52
C HIS A 237 -3.16 -12.22 3.09
N ALA A 238 -3.75 -11.32 2.31
CA ALA A 238 -5.08 -11.51 1.74
C ALA A 238 -5.16 -12.70 0.79
N GLN A 239 -4.19 -12.87 -0.10
CA GLN A 239 -4.12 -14.04 -0.97
C GLN A 239 -4.02 -15.33 -0.15
N LYS A 240 -3.21 -15.35 0.92
CA LYS A 240 -3.13 -16.50 1.85
C LYS A 240 -4.46 -16.77 2.52
N ALA A 241 -5.18 -15.71 2.95
CA ALA A 241 -6.51 -15.83 3.54
C ALA A 241 -7.51 -16.44 2.54
N MET A 242 -7.51 -15.97 1.29
CA MET A 242 -8.35 -16.51 0.21
C MET A 242 -8.06 -17.99 -0.08
N PHE A 243 -6.78 -18.37 -0.16
CA PHE A 243 -6.40 -19.78 -0.31
C PHE A 243 -6.86 -20.63 0.88
N THR A 244 -6.79 -20.10 2.11
CA THR A 244 -7.26 -20.82 3.29
C THR A 244 -8.77 -21.07 3.25
N ILE A 245 -9.55 -20.07 2.85
CA ILE A 245 -11.02 -20.18 2.69
C ILE A 245 -11.34 -21.15 1.55
N GLY A 246 -10.70 -20.98 0.38
CA GLY A 246 -10.90 -21.87 -0.76
C GLY A 246 -10.62 -23.32 -0.42
N ASN A 247 -9.48 -23.60 0.22
CA ASN A 247 -9.12 -24.95 0.66
C ASN A 247 -10.13 -25.53 1.67
N PHE A 248 -10.61 -24.71 2.62
CA PHE A 248 -11.63 -25.16 3.57
C PHE A 248 -12.91 -25.58 2.84
N LEU A 249 -13.42 -24.79 1.92
CA LEU A 249 -14.63 -25.09 1.15
C LEU A 249 -14.45 -26.30 0.22
N ILE A 250 -13.30 -26.42 -0.45
CA ILE A 250 -13.00 -27.58 -1.32
C ILE A 250 -12.95 -28.88 -0.49
N ILE A 251 -12.26 -28.87 0.64
CA ILE A 251 -12.20 -30.07 1.51
C ILE A 251 -13.59 -30.47 1.96
N LEU A 252 -14.41 -29.50 2.39
CA LEU A 252 -15.78 -29.75 2.79
C LEU A 252 -16.64 -30.29 1.65
N ALA A 253 -16.51 -29.71 0.43
CA ALA A 253 -17.20 -30.20 -0.75
C ALA A 253 -16.84 -31.65 -1.07
N VAL A 254 -15.55 -32.00 -1.04
CA VAL A 254 -15.09 -33.37 -1.26
C VAL A 254 -15.71 -34.35 -0.23
N ILE A 255 -15.76 -33.96 1.04
CA ILE A 255 -16.41 -34.78 2.07
C ILE A 255 -17.89 -34.97 1.76
N LEU A 256 -18.59 -33.89 1.41
CA LEU A 256 -20.03 -33.96 1.09
C LEU A 256 -20.30 -34.77 -0.18
N VAL A 257 -19.46 -34.66 -1.20
CA VAL A 257 -19.51 -35.48 -2.41
C VAL A 257 -19.37 -36.98 -2.06
N ILE A 258 -18.37 -37.32 -1.24
CA ILE A 258 -18.16 -38.71 -0.80
C ILE A 258 -19.39 -39.22 -0.09
N VAL A 259 -19.95 -38.46 0.86
CA VAL A 259 -21.17 -38.83 1.59
C VAL A 259 -22.34 -39.06 0.64
N LEU A 260 -22.56 -38.15 -0.28
CA LEU A 260 -23.63 -38.20 -1.28
C LEU A 260 -23.49 -39.41 -2.18
N VAL A 261 -22.30 -39.65 -2.74
CA VAL A 261 -22.02 -40.83 -3.60
C VAL A 261 -22.26 -42.11 -2.84
N LEU A 262 -21.81 -42.24 -1.59
CA LEU A 262 -22.03 -43.42 -0.78
C LEU A 262 -23.52 -43.68 -0.53
N ILE A 263 -24.30 -42.63 -0.25
CA ILE A 263 -25.75 -42.75 -0.01
C ILE A 263 -26.47 -43.11 -1.29
N GLU A 264 -26.21 -42.47 -2.42
CA GLU A 264 -26.88 -42.78 -3.69
C GLU A 264 -26.51 -44.16 -4.20
N VAL A 265 -25.26 -44.57 -4.13
CA VAL A 265 -24.85 -45.93 -4.49
C VAL A 265 -25.51 -46.96 -3.55
N TYR A 266 -25.60 -46.69 -2.24
CA TYR A 266 -26.35 -47.56 -1.32
C TYR A 266 -27.82 -47.65 -1.68
N ARG A 267 -28.49 -46.54 -1.98
CA ARG A 267 -29.92 -46.55 -2.37
C ARG A 267 -30.14 -47.33 -3.67
N SER A 268 -29.34 -47.10 -4.70
CA SER A 268 -29.48 -47.81 -5.96
C SER A 268 -29.20 -49.31 -5.82
N LEU A 269 -28.13 -49.70 -5.16
CA LEU A 269 -27.75 -51.13 -5.04
C LEU A 269 -28.55 -51.90 -4.03
N VAL A 270 -28.89 -51.29 -2.87
CA VAL A 270 -29.53 -52.03 -1.75
C VAL A 270 -31.02 -51.83 -1.71
N VAL A 271 -31.54 -50.65 -2.06
CA VAL A 271 -32.98 -50.36 -1.99
C VAL A 271 -33.68 -50.63 -3.32
N ALA A 272 -33.14 -50.08 -4.40
CA ALA A 272 -33.71 -50.22 -5.76
C ALA A 272 -33.28 -51.52 -6.48
N HIS A 273 -32.21 -52.18 -6.01
CA HIS A 273 -31.60 -53.37 -6.60
C HIS A 273 -31.18 -53.22 -8.07
N SER A 274 -31.02 -52.00 -8.55
CA SER A 274 -30.56 -51.64 -9.89
C SER A 274 -29.69 -50.41 -9.85
N PHE A 275 -28.67 -50.38 -10.66
CA PHE A 275 -27.84 -49.21 -10.96
C PHE A 275 -27.62 -49.16 -12.45
N ASP A 276 -28.31 -48.27 -13.13
CA ASP A 276 -28.22 -48.15 -14.57
C ASP A 276 -27.38 -46.92 -14.99
N LEU A 277 -27.27 -46.72 -16.32
CA LEU A 277 -26.49 -45.64 -16.89
C LEU A 277 -27.14 -44.27 -16.59
N ALA A 278 -28.47 -44.22 -16.43
CA ALA A 278 -29.18 -42.99 -16.06
C ALA A 278 -28.91 -42.59 -14.62
N ASP A 279 -28.88 -43.55 -13.70
CA ASP A 279 -28.50 -43.31 -12.30
C ASP A 279 -27.07 -42.79 -12.17
N ALA A 280 -26.14 -43.37 -12.94
CA ALA A 280 -24.77 -42.91 -12.99
C ALA A 280 -24.64 -41.49 -13.55
N ALA A 281 -25.42 -41.14 -14.58
CA ALA A 281 -25.44 -39.80 -15.15
C ALA A 281 -26.03 -38.76 -14.18
N ASN A 282 -27.12 -39.08 -13.52
CA ASN A 282 -27.74 -38.22 -12.50
C ASN A 282 -26.81 -38.01 -11.30
N LEU A 283 -26.13 -39.07 -10.84
CA LEU A 283 -25.11 -38.94 -9.78
C LEU A 283 -23.95 -38.06 -10.21
N LEU A 284 -23.43 -38.20 -11.44
CA LEU A 284 -22.37 -37.35 -11.96
C LEU A 284 -22.82 -35.89 -12.04
N GLN A 285 -24.06 -35.64 -12.51
CA GLN A 285 -24.61 -34.28 -12.56
C GLN A 285 -24.69 -33.66 -11.17
N LEU A 286 -25.18 -34.43 -10.17
CA LEU A 286 -25.29 -33.97 -8.79
C LEU A 286 -23.92 -33.66 -8.17
N VAL A 287 -22.93 -34.52 -8.41
CA VAL A 287 -21.53 -34.27 -7.98
C VAL A 287 -20.98 -33.00 -8.62
N LEU A 288 -21.16 -32.79 -9.92
CA LEU A 288 -20.72 -31.59 -10.63
C LEU A 288 -21.41 -30.33 -10.05
N VAL A 289 -22.72 -30.40 -9.83
CA VAL A 289 -23.51 -29.33 -9.19
C VAL A 289 -22.91 -28.92 -7.84
N LEU A 290 -22.64 -29.91 -6.98
CA LEU A 290 -22.10 -29.68 -5.65
C LEU A 290 -20.68 -29.08 -5.69
N LEU A 291 -19.85 -29.55 -6.60
CA LEU A 291 -18.50 -29.02 -6.78
C LEU A 291 -18.53 -27.58 -7.30
N VAL A 292 -19.38 -27.27 -8.30
CA VAL A 292 -19.54 -25.89 -8.81
C VAL A 292 -20.01 -24.95 -7.71
N ALA A 293 -21.00 -25.37 -6.90
CA ALA A 293 -21.54 -24.58 -5.81
C ALA A 293 -20.49 -24.28 -4.71
N SER A 294 -19.48 -25.15 -4.54
CA SER A 294 -18.48 -25.05 -3.47
C SER A 294 -17.44 -23.94 -3.67
N ILE A 295 -17.27 -23.45 -4.88
CA ILE A 295 -16.17 -22.57 -5.19
C ILE A 295 -16.64 -21.11 -5.30
N PRO A 296 -16.10 -20.19 -4.46
CA PRO A 296 -16.44 -18.77 -4.53
C PRO A 296 -15.74 -18.07 -5.72
N VAL A 297 -16.30 -18.24 -6.93
CA VAL A 297 -15.71 -17.76 -8.21
C VAL A 297 -15.42 -16.27 -8.19
N ALA A 298 -16.37 -15.46 -7.75
CA ALA A 298 -16.26 -14.00 -7.73
C ALA A 298 -15.27 -13.44 -6.69
N MET A 299 -14.79 -14.27 -5.75
CA MET A 299 -14.01 -13.77 -4.61
C MET A 299 -12.72 -13.02 -4.99
N PRO A 300 -11.85 -13.53 -5.89
CA PRO A 300 -10.66 -12.80 -6.31
C PRO A 300 -10.99 -11.50 -7.05
N ALA A 301 -12.03 -11.50 -7.88
CA ALA A 301 -12.44 -10.34 -8.66
C ALA A 301 -13.00 -9.23 -7.76
N VAL A 302 -13.90 -9.55 -6.83
CA VAL A 302 -14.46 -8.60 -5.84
C VAL A 302 -13.36 -8.00 -4.98
N PHE A 303 -12.40 -8.82 -4.52
CA PHE A 303 -11.25 -8.36 -3.78
C PHE A 303 -10.44 -7.34 -4.59
N SER A 304 -10.05 -7.67 -5.81
CA SER A 304 -9.25 -6.82 -6.69
C SER A 304 -9.95 -5.50 -7.01
N VAL A 305 -11.26 -5.54 -7.31
CA VAL A 305 -12.07 -4.34 -7.57
C VAL A 305 -12.18 -3.46 -6.33
N THR A 306 -12.45 -4.06 -5.15
CA THR A 306 -12.56 -3.32 -3.89
C THR A 306 -11.25 -2.62 -3.54
N MET A 307 -10.12 -3.31 -3.70
CA MET A 307 -8.79 -2.74 -3.47
C MET A 307 -8.45 -1.64 -4.49
N ALA A 308 -8.76 -1.83 -5.76
CA ALA A 308 -8.51 -0.83 -6.81
C ALA A 308 -9.34 0.45 -6.60
N LEU A 309 -10.63 0.31 -6.29
CA LEU A 309 -11.50 1.45 -5.96
C LEU A 309 -11.07 2.15 -4.68
N GLY A 310 -10.65 1.38 -3.68
CA GLY A 310 -10.05 1.91 -2.46
C GLY A 310 -8.78 2.71 -2.72
N ALA A 311 -7.89 2.22 -3.57
CA ALA A 311 -6.69 2.95 -3.97
C ALA A 311 -7.02 4.27 -4.69
N VAL A 312 -8.08 4.30 -5.51
CA VAL A 312 -8.58 5.54 -6.13
C VAL A 312 -9.16 6.49 -5.08
N ALA A 313 -9.89 5.99 -4.09
CA ALA A 313 -10.43 6.80 -3.00
C ALA A 313 -9.29 7.43 -2.16
N LEU A 314 -8.27 6.64 -1.79
CA LEU A 314 -7.06 7.09 -1.12
C LEU A 314 -6.33 8.18 -1.91
N SER A 315 -6.19 8.00 -3.22
CA SER A 315 -5.55 9.00 -4.09
C SER A 315 -6.29 10.34 -4.07
N LYS A 316 -7.61 10.34 -4.06
CA LYS A 316 -8.43 11.56 -3.93
C LYS A 316 -8.23 12.26 -2.58
N GLN A 317 -7.94 11.51 -1.54
CA GLN A 317 -7.62 12.04 -0.21
C GLN A 317 -6.16 12.54 -0.09
N GLY A 318 -5.35 12.35 -1.12
CA GLY A 318 -3.96 12.79 -1.15
C GLY A 318 -2.95 11.71 -0.76
N ALA A 319 -3.34 10.45 -0.79
CA ALA A 319 -2.51 9.30 -0.47
C ALA A 319 -2.45 8.33 -1.67
N ILE A 320 -1.34 8.28 -2.39
CA ILE A 320 -1.15 7.40 -3.54
C ILE A 320 -0.51 6.10 -3.07
N VAL A 321 -1.15 4.99 -3.37
CA VAL A 321 -0.69 3.64 -3.01
C VAL A 321 0.21 3.09 -4.10
N SER A 322 1.41 2.63 -3.75
CA SER A 322 2.35 2.02 -4.69
C SER A 322 2.08 0.53 -4.91
N ARG A 323 1.53 -0.15 -3.91
CA ARG A 323 1.15 -1.57 -3.93
C ARG A 323 -0.20 -1.74 -3.25
N LEU A 324 -1.12 -2.49 -3.87
CA LEU A 324 -2.48 -2.68 -3.31
C LEU A 324 -2.48 -3.40 -1.96
N GLU A 325 -1.55 -4.32 -1.76
CA GLU A 325 -1.38 -5.06 -0.51
C GLU A 325 -1.14 -4.14 0.69
N SER A 326 -0.54 -2.98 0.45
CA SER A 326 -0.26 -1.99 1.50
C SER A 326 -1.52 -1.36 2.10
N ILE A 327 -2.66 -1.42 1.41
CA ILE A 327 -3.96 -0.98 1.97
C ILE A 327 -4.36 -1.90 3.12
N GLU A 328 -4.15 -3.20 2.94
CA GLU A 328 -4.43 -4.20 3.97
C GLU A 328 -3.53 -4.01 5.20
N GLU A 329 -2.23 -3.85 4.96
CA GLU A 329 -1.25 -3.60 6.02
C GLU A 329 -1.57 -2.33 6.79
N MET A 330 -1.95 -1.26 6.09
CA MET A 330 -2.32 0.03 6.67
C MET A 330 -3.56 -0.06 7.57
N ALA A 331 -4.55 -0.87 7.23
CA ALA A 331 -5.73 -1.10 8.09
C ALA A 331 -5.36 -1.70 9.44
N GLY A 332 -4.28 -2.49 9.48
CA GLY A 332 -3.78 -3.19 10.66
C GLY A 332 -2.71 -2.44 11.45
N VAL A 333 -2.22 -1.31 10.96
CA VAL A 333 -1.19 -0.51 11.65
C VAL A 333 -1.66 -0.12 13.05
N ASP A 334 -0.85 -0.44 14.05
CA ASP A 334 -1.06 -0.08 15.46
C ASP A 334 0.02 0.87 16.00
N THR A 335 1.14 0.99 15.30
CA THR A 335 2.23 1.89 15.68
C THR A 335 2.72 2.68 14.47
N LEU A 336 2.74 4.01 14.60
CA LEU A 336 3.26 4.95 13.61
C LEU A 336 4.55 5.58 14.12
N CYS A 337 5.67 5.23 13.53
CA CYS A 337 6.95 5.91 13.71
C CYS A 337 7.00 7.10 12.76
N SER A 338 6.84 8.30 13.32
CA SER A 338 6.79 9.53 12.55
C SER A 338 8.12 10.26 12.58
N ASP A 339 8.71 10.53 11.42
CA ASP A 339 9.77 11.53 11.33
C ASP A 339 9.22 12.88 11.79
N LYS A 340 10.06 13.67 12.46
CA LYS A 340 9.68 15.01 12.95
C LYS A 340 9.50 15.97 11.78
N THR A 341 10.52 16.09 10.95
CA THR A 341 10.65 17.14 9.93
C THR A 341 9.69 16.91 8.76
N GLY A 342 8.94 17.94 8.36
CA GLY A 342 8.00 17.83 7.24
C GLY A 342 6.73 17.01 7.51
N THR A 343 6.68 16.26 8.61
CA THR A 343 5.52 15.45 9.02
C THR A 343 4.81 16.07 10.21
N LEU A 344 5.51 16.17 11.35
CA LEU A 344 5.00 16.78 12.59
C LEU A 344 5.21 18.30 12.59
N THR A 345 6.18 18.79 11.82
CA THR A 345 6.54 20.19 11.69
C THR A 345 6.28 20.72 10.28
N LYS A 346 6.32 22.05 10.14
CA LYS A 346 6.05 22.72 8.86
C LYS A 346 7.19 22.57 7.84
N ASN A 347 8.36 22.06 8.25
CA ASN A 347 9.60 22.07 7.48
C ASN A 347 9.97 23.48 7.01
N GLN A 348 9.76 24.47 7.88
CA GLN A 348 10.03 25.87 7.64
C GLN A 348 10.86 26.39 8.82
N LEU A 349 12.17 26.33 8.66
CA LEU A 349 13.07 26.89 9.65
C LEU A 349 12.85 28.40 9.79
N LYS A 350 12.78 28.87 11.02
CA LYS A 350 12.72 30.28 11.37
C LYS A 350 13.89 30.63 12.26
N VAL A 351 14.50 31.79 12.00
CA VAL A 351 15.55 32.37 12.83
C VAL A 351 14.90 33.20 13.93
N GLY A 352 15.28 32.95 15.17
CA GLY A 352 14.87 33.74 16.33
C GLY A 352 15.87 34.86 16.63
N ASP A 353 15.66 35.58 17.75
CA ASP A 353 16.50 36.69 18.15
C ASP A 353 17.94 36.24 18.43
N PRO A 354 18.96 36.84 17.79
CA PRO A 354 20.37 36.46 17.97
C PRO A 354 20.84 36.63 19.41
N ILE A 355 21.62 35.68 19.91
CA ILE A 355 22.32 35.76 21.19
C ILE A 355 23.73 36.25 20.93
N LEU A 356 24.07 37.39 21.48
CA LEU A 356 25.38 38.05 21.25
C LEU A 356 26.46 37.41 22.15
N ILE A 357 27.60 37.10 21.57
CA ILE A 357 28.79 36.64 22.28
C ILE A 357 29.86 37.73 22.22
N SER A 358 30.34 38.11 21.07
CA SER A 358 31.29 39.22 20.87
C SER A 358 30.79 40.27 19.88
N ALA A 359 29.64 40.06 19.25
CA ALA A 359 28.98 41.09 18.48
C ALA A 359 28.30 42.09 19.40
N THR A 360 28.14 43.33 18.94
CA THR A 360 27.46 44.41 19.70
C THR A 360 26.04 44.66 19.15
N ASP A 361 25.75 44.26 17.95
CA ASP A 361 24.43 44.39 17.30
C ASP A 361 23.92 43.02 16.82
N PRO A 362 22.67 42.67 17.13
CA PRO A 362 22.02 41.46 16.60
C PRO A 362 22.04 41.37 15.06
N LYS A 363 21.99 42.51 14.39
CA LYS A 363 22.03 42.57 12.91
C LYS A 363 23.38 42.09 12.35
N ASP A 364 24.48 42.25 13.08
CA ASP A 364 25.78 41.75 12.66
C ASP A 364 25.81 40.23 12.62
N VAL A 365 25.20 39.56 13.57
CA VAL A 365 25.14 38.10 13.59
C VAL A 365 24.34 37.58 12.39
N ILE A 366 23.19 38.19 12.08
CA ILE A 366 22.35 37.81 10.90
C ILE A 366 23.12 38.14 9.60
N LYS A 367 23.75 39.30 9.50
CA LYS A 367 24.55 39.73 8.33
C LYS A 367 25.63 38.70 7.98
N TRP A 368 26.49 38.35 8.95
CA TRP A 368 27.59 37.43 8.68
C TRP A 368 27.12 35.99 8.43
N ALA A 369 26.02 35.55 9.07
CA ALA A 369 25.40 34.31 8.73
C ALA A 369 24.82 34.29 7.29
N ALA A 370 24.19 35.39 6.84
CA ALA A 370 23.67 35.54 5.49
C ALA A 370 24.78 35.55 4.44
N LEU A 371 25.87 36.25 4.73
CA LEU A 371 27.07 36.28 3.87
C LEU A 371 27.76 34.90 3.76
N ALA A 372 27.59 34.04 4.78
CA ALA A 372 27.98 32.63 4.75
C ALA A 372 26.88 31.70 4.22
N SER A 373 25.85 32.23 3.54
CA SER A 373 24.73 31.47 2.94
C SER A 373 24.71 31.62 1.44
N GLN A 374 24.12 30.67 0.72
CA GLN A 374 24.00 30.71 -0.72
C GLN A 374 22.57 30.36 -1.15
N ALA A 375 21.88 31.24 -1.85
CA ALA A 375 20.50 31.06 -2.29
C ALA A 375 20.33 29.88 -3.27
N SER A 376 21.36 29.60 -4.07
CA SER A 376 21.38 28.51 -5.04
C SER A 376 21.65 27.14 -4.42
N SER A 377 22.04 27.05 -3.13
CA SER A 377 22.33 25.79 -2.45
C SER A 377 21.08 24.90 -2.24
N GLY A 378 19.90 25.53 -2.14
CA GLY A 378 18.66 24.86 -1.75
C GLY A 378 18.62 24.39 -0.29
N ASP A 379 19.63 24.75 0.52
CA ASP A 379 19.71 24.40 1.94
C ASP A 379 18.65 25.17 2.75
N PRO A 380 17.82 24.48 3.57
CA PRO A 380 16.79 25.14 4.38
C PRO A 380 17.34 26.12 5.41
N ILE A 381 18.58 25.91 5.92
CA ILE A 381 19.24 26.82 6.87
C ILE A 381 19.66 28.08 6.14
N ASP A 382 20.26 27.93 4.97
CA ASP A 382 20.63 29.07 4.12
C ASP A 382 19.41 29.93 3.80
N LYS A 383 18.33 29.31 3.38
CA LYS A 383 17.07 29.99 3.08
C LYS A 383 16.51 30.75 4.28
N ALA A 384 16.43 30.11 5.44
CA ALA A 384 15.91 30.72 6.66
C ALA A 384 16.78 31.93 7.13
N VAL A 385 18.09 31.81 7.00
CA VAL A 385 19.01 32.88 7.36
C VAL A 385 18.92 34.07 6.36
N LEU A 386 18.78 33.78 5.06
CA LEU A 386 18.62 34.83 4.05
C LEU A 386 17.27 35.56 4.20
N GLU A 387 16.20 34.82 4.53
CA GLU A 387 14.87 35.38 4.80
C GLU A 387 14.85 36.23 6.09
N ALA A 388 15.76 36.00 7.03
CA ALA A 388 15.89 36.79 8.26
C ALA A 388 16.56 38.14 8.05
N VAL A 389 17.16 38.40 6.86
CA VAL A 389 17.76 39.70 6.51
C VAL A 389 16.61 40.67 6.19
N THR A 390 16.29 41.53 7.13
CA THR A 390 15.22 42.55 6.98
C THR A 390 15.69 43.78 6.18
N ASP A 391 17.00 44.06 6.12
CA ASP A 391 17.61 45.19 5.44
C ASP A 391 18.69 44.70 4.46
N ALA A 392 18.35 44.71 3.17
CA ALA A 392 19.23 44.22 2.12
C ALA A 392 20.53 45.03 2.01
N SER A 393 20.59 46.29 2.52
CA SER A 393 21.80 47.10 2.53
C SER A 393 22.93 46.51 3.38
N LEU A 394 22.59 45.67 4.38
CA LEU A 394 23.57 45.00 5.26
C LEU A 394 24.53 44.08 4.49
N VAL A 395 24.07 43.49 3.41
CA VAL A 395 24.81 42.49 2.62
C VAL A 395 25.22 43.00 1.24
N ALA A 396 24.63 44.11 0.77
CA ALA A 396 24.83 44.66 -0.60
C ALA A 396 26.27 45.11 -0.93
N GLY A 397 27.09 45.37 0.08
CA GLY A 397 28.48 45.80 -0.10
C GLY A 397 29.51 44.65 -0.23
N TYR A 398 29.04 43.39 -0.29
CA TYR A 398 29.94 42.24 -0.29
C TYR A 398 29.71 41.37 -1.52
N THR A 399 30.80 40.89 -2.11
CA THR A 399 30.77 39.90 -3.19
C THR A 399 31.25 38.56 -2.65
N GLN A 400 30.44 37.52 -2.78
CA GLN A 400 30.82 36.17 -2.37
C GLN A 400 31.74 35.55 -3.43
N GLY A 401 32.92 35.14 -3.02
CA GLY A 401 33.89 34.40 -3.82
C GLY A 401 33.82 32.92 -3.58
N LYS A 402 34.86 32.32 -2.97
CA LYS A 402 34.89 30.88 -2.69
C LYS A 402 33.87 30.54 -1.60
N PHE A 403 32.97 29.57 -1.88
CA PHE A 403 32.02 29.03 -0.96
C PHE A 403 32.38 27.57 -0.66
N VAL A 404 32.47 27.21 0.61
CA VAL A 404 32.64 25.82 1.08
C VAL A 404 31.33 25.37 1.67
N PRO A 405 30.60 24.46 1.02
CA PRO A 405 29.31 23.99 1.49
C PRO A 405 29.42 23.21 2.80
N PHE A 406 28.29 22.93 3.41
CA PHE A 406 28.22 22.16 4.65
C PHE A 406 28.87 20.80 4.48
N ASP A 407 29.78 20.49 5.37
CA ASP A 407 30.47 19.21 5.49
C ASP A 407 30.08 18.52 6.81
N PRO A 408 29.61 17.28 6.78
CA PRO A 408 29.17 16.55 7.98
C PRO A 408 30.29 16.30 9.01
N VAL A 409 31.56 16.31 8.58
CA VAL A 409 32.71 16.10 9.46
C VAL A 409 33.06 17.39 10.19
N THR A 410 33.24 18.47 9.44
CA THR A 410 33.59 19.80 10.02
C THR A 410 32.36 20.49 10.61
N LYS A 411 31.15 20.12 10.24
CA LYS A 411 29.84 20.63 10.69
C LYS A 411 29.69 22.15 10.57
N ARG A 412 30.24 22.73 9.51
CA ARG A 412 30.20 24.19 9.24
C ARG A 412 30.21 24.49 7.74
N VAL A 413 29.82 25.69 7.42
CA VAL A 413 29.92 26.36 6.11
C VAL A 413 30.88 27.50 6.21
N GLU A 414 31.71 27.75 5.21
CA GLU A 414 32.62 28.88 5.12
C GLU A 414 32.44 29.61 3.79
N ALA A 415 32.53 30.94 3.83
CA ALA A 415 32.50 31.78 2.65
C ALA A 415 33.65 32.81 2.69
N THR A 416 34.31 32.99 1.54
CA THR A 416 35.27 34.06 1.34
C THR A 416 34.57 35.20 0.62
N LEU A 417 34.68 36.41 1.15
CA LEU A 417 33.94 37.58 0.73
C LEU A 417 34.94 38.69 0.37
N THR A 418 34.54 39.54 -0.58
CA THR A 418 35.28 40.77 -0.91
C THR A 418 34.38 41.97 -0.60
N ASP A 419 34.84 42.91 0.23
CA ASP A 419 34.11 44.13 0.54
C ASP A 419 34.22 45.18 -0.61
N ALA A 420 33.51 46.30 -0.49
CA ALA A 420 33.51 47.38 -1.47
C ALA A 420 34.88 48.07 -1.62
N GLN A 421 35.77 47.85 -0.65
CA GLN A 421 37.15 48.40 -0.65
C GLN A 421 38.17 47.39 -1.21
N GLY A 422 37.74 46.18 -1.59
CA GLY A 422 38.56 45.09 -2.11
C GLY A 422 39.24 44.23 -1.04
N ASN A 423 38.91 44.40 0.26
CA ASN A 423 39.49 43.57 1.31
C ASN A 423 38.83 42.21 1.34
N THR A 424 39.63 41.17 1.58
CA THR A 424 39.11 39.81 1.76
C THR A 424 38.70 39.58 3.20
N ILE A 425 37.46 39.06 3.40
CA ILE A 425 36.90 38.74 4.70
C ILE A 425 36.34 37.33 4.62
N HIS A 426 36.38 36.64 5.74
CA HIS A 426 35.81 35.25 5.81
C HIS A 426 34.66 35.25 6.79
N ALA A 427 33.58 34.52 6.44
CA ALA A 427 32.44 34.26 7.28
C ALA A 427 32.22 32.76 7.42
N ALA A 428 31.83 32.31 8.60
CA ALA A 428 31.52 30.93 8.88
C ALA A 428 30.25 30.83 9.72
N LYS A 429 29.45 29.79 9.45
CA LYS A 429 28.33 29.40 10.28
C LYS A 429 28.29 27.89 10.41
N GLY A 430 27.76 27.36 11.56
CA GLY A 430 27.73 25.92 11.78
C GLY A 430 27.30 25.54 13.18
N ALA A 431 27.53 24.29 13.51
CA ALA A 431 27.27 23.81 14.86
C ALA A 431 28.09 24.64 15.87
N PRO A 432 27.51 25.09 17.00
CA PRO A 432 28.21 25.94 17.95
C PRO A 432 29.57 25.40 18.40
N GLN A 433 29.67 24.08 18.60
CA GLN A 433 30.92 23.40 18.96
C GLN A 433 31.98 23.47 17.84
N ALA A 434 31.54 23.38 16.59
CA ALA A 434 32.44 23.49 15.42
C ALA A 434 32.94 24.92 15.25
N ILE A 435 32.11 25.92 15.54
CA ILE A 435 32.53 27.33 15.52
C ILE A 435 33.41 27.67 16.73
N LEU A 436 33.17 27.10 17.92
CA LEU A 436 34.07 27.18 19.07
C LEU A 436 35.47 26.65 18.72
N ALA A 437 35.53 25.48 18.11
CA ALA A 437 36.80 24.90 17.67
C ALA A 437 37.50 25.75 16.60
N LEU A 438 36.75 26.34 15.66
CA LEU A 438 37.27 27.23 14.63
C LEU A 438 37.87 28.51 15.23
N THR A 439 37.25 29.07 16.26
CA THR A 439 37.69 30.27 16.96
C THR A 439 38.75 30.03 18.02
N GLY A 440 39.09 28.78 18.34
CA GLY A 440 40.06 28.43 19.37
C GLY A 440 39.58 28.68 20.80
N ILE A 441 38.31 28.97 21.03
CA ILE A 441 37.73 29.20 22.32
C ILE A 441 37.49 27.84 23.02
N SER A 442 38.11 27.67 24.21
CA SER A 442 38.04 26.43 24.98
C SER A 442 38.00 26.69 26.50
N GLY A 443 37.75 25.67 27.30
CA GLY A 443 37.68 25.76 28.75
C GLY A 443 36.58 26.73 29.23
N ASP A 444 36.86 27.48 30.28
CA ASP A 444 35.89 28.40 30.91
C ASP A 444 35.34 29.47 29.95
N ALA A 445 36.15 29.88 28.96
CA ALA A 445 35.69 30.84 27.93
C ALA A 445 34.62 30.28 26.98
N ALA A 446 34.51 28.97 26.85
CA ALA A 446 33.45 28.31 26.05
C ALA A 446 32.16 28.11 26.86
N GLN A 447 32.21 28.15 28.18
CA GLN A 447 31.06 27.86 29.06
C GLN A 447 29.83 28.72 28.77
N PRO A 448 29.95 30.07 28.58
CA PRO A 448 28.78 30.90 28.26
C PRO A 448 28.07 30.46 26.98
N VAL A 449 28.81 30.06 25.92
CA VAL A 449 28.26 29.57 24.69
C VAL A 449 27.52 28.25 24.91
N THR A 450 28.14 27.33 25.68
CA THR A 450 27.56 26.01 25.98
C THR A 450 26.28 26.17 26.80
N ASP A 451 26.24 27.06 27.77
CA ASP A 451 25.06 27.34 28.60
C ASP A 451 23.92 27.94 27.76
N HIS A 452 24.23 28.85 26.82
CA HIS A 452 23.23 29.39 25.93
C HIS A 452 22.67 28.30 25.01
N VAL A 453 23.53 27.47 24.45
CA VAL A 453 23.10 26.33 23.61
C VAL A 453 22.20 25.37 24.41
N ALA A 454 22.55 25.04 25.64
CA ALA A 454 21.74 24.18 26.50
C ALA A 454 20.36 24.80 26.82
N ARG A 455 20.32 26.12 27.13
CA ARG A 455 19.04 26.82 27.33
C ARG A 455 18.19 26.89 26.07
N LEU A 456 18.77 27.07 24.88
CA LEU A 456 18.05 27.05 23.61
C LEU A 456 17.48 25.66 23.34
N ALA A 457 18.30 24.62 23.52
CA ALA A 457 17.85 23.23 23.32
C ALA A 457 16.68 22.86 24.26
N ALA A 458 16.75 23.28 25.54
CA ALA A 458 15.66 23.07 26.51
C ALA A 458 14.35 23.80 26.10
N ARG A 459 14.41 24.79 25.22
CA ARG A 459 13.25 25.51 24.65
C ARG A 459 12.90 25.07 23.23
N GLY A 460 13.46 23.94 22.76
CA GLY A 460 13.16 23.39 21.44
C GLY A 460 13.88 24.04 20.25
N TYR A 461 14.87 24.92 20.49
CA TYR A 461 15.61 25.60 19.45
C TYR A 461 16.90 24.84 19.11
N ARG A 462 17.21 24.76 17.81
CA ARG A 462 18.57 24.48 17.34
C ARG A 462 19.41 25.76 17.44
N ALA A 463 20.69 25.61 17.73
CA ALA A 463 21.63 26.71 17.79
C ALA A 463 22.58 26.68 16.59
N LEU A 464 22.73 27.79 15.89
CA LEU A 464 23.69 27.99 14.79
C LEU A 464 24.73 29.04 15.24
N GLY A 465 25.98 28.63 15.40
CA GLY A 465 27.09 29.55 15.70
C GLY A 465 27.51 30.34 14.46
N VAL A 466 27.92 31.59 14.66
CA VAL A 466 28.40 32.51 13.59
C VAL A 466 29.72 33.09 13.96
N ALA A 467 30.68 33.08 13.02
CA ALA A 467 32.01 33.68 13.19
C ALA A 467 32.44 34.42 11.92
N THR A 468 33.37 35.35 12.12
CA THR A 468 34.03 36.09 11.03
C THR A 468 35.53 36.18 11.25
N SER A 469 36.30 36.36 10.17
CA SER A 469 37.72 36.55 10.23
C SER A 469 38.19 37.51 9.11
N SER A 470 39.11 38.40 9.41
CA SER A 470 39.70 39.29 8.40
C SER A 470 40.89 38.69 7.64
N ASP A 471 41.48 37.61 8.13
CA ASP A 471 42.70 36.99 7.60
C ASP A 471 42.56 35.46 7.35
N GLY A 472 41.42 34.92 7.63
CA GLY A 472 41.13 33.47 7.53
C GLY A 472 41.86 32.59 8.58
N LYS A 473 42.61 33.22 9.51
CA LYS A 473 43.37 32.52 10.55
C LYS A 473 42.85 32.83 11.95
N GLN A 474 42.58 34.11 12.23
CA GLN A 474 42.01 34.54 13.50
C GLN A 474 40.51 34.76 13.38
N TRP A 475 39.72 33.87 13.99
CA TRP A 475 38.27 33.89 13.93
C TRP A 475 37.67 34.49 15.21
N LYS A 476 36.65 35.32 15.03
CA LYS A 476 35.88 35.94 16.10
C LYS A 476 34.48 35.29 16.17
N TYR A 477 34.12 34.70 17.31
CA TYR A 477 32.79 34.15 17.54
C TYR A 477 31.79 35.29 17.78
N LEU A 478 30.92 35.57 16.83
CA LEU A 478 30.01 36.72 16.89
C LEU A 478 28.79 36.47 17.81
N GLY A 479 28.14 35.36 17.60
CA GLY A 479 26.91 35.04 18.33
C GLY A 479 26.28 33.75 17.86
N ILE A 480 25.12 33.48 18.44
CA ILE A 480 24.31 32.26 18.16
C ILE A 480 22.97 32.69 17.57
N LEU A 481 22.57 32.08 16.46
CA LEU A 481 21.23 32.19 15.90
C LEU A 481 20.36 31.02 16.38
N PRO A 482 19.30 31.28 17.17
CA PRO A 482 18.30 30.28 17.48
C PRO A 482 17.49 29.95 16.24
N MET A 483 17.31 28.68 15.96
CA MET A 483 16.51 28.21 14.83
C MET A 483 15.44 27.22 15.32
N SER A 484 14.24 27.36 14.84
CA SER A 484 13.14 26.45 15.14
C SER A 484 12.40 26.06 13.87
N ASP A 485 11.91 24.83 13.85
CA ASP A 485 10.95 24.36 12.87
C ASP A 485 9.63 24.13 13.62
N PRO A 486 8.67 25.06 13.55
CA PRO A 486 7.46 25.01 14.35
C PRO A 486 6.61 23.80 14.02
N PRO A 487 5.89 23.24 15.00
CA PRO A 487 4.93 22.19 14.74
C PRO A 487 3.83 22.71 13.79
N ARG A 488 3.19 21.79 13.11
CA ARG A 488 2.02 22.10 12.32
C ARG A 488 0.84 22.41 13.25
N ASP A 489 -0.04 23.25 12.79
CA ASP A 489 -1.18 23.71 13.57
C ASP A 489 -2.15 22.56 13.94
N ASP A 490 -2.19 21.51 13.11
CA ASP A 490 -3.02 20.33 13.27
C ASP A 490 -2.33 19.15 13.98
N SER A 491 -1.02 19.20 14.25
CA SER A 491 -0.28 18.04 14.78
C SER A 491 -0.84 17.51 16.09
N ARG A 492 -1.16 18.41 17.04
CA ARG A 492 -1.68 18.00 18.36
C ARG A 492 -3.03 17.31 18.27
N SER A 493 -3.97 17.87 17.52
CA SER A 493 -5.30 17.29 17.33
C SER A 493 -5.23 15.98 16.56
N THR A 494 -4.36 15.90 15.56
CA THR A 494 -4.18 14.69 14.75
C THR A 494 -3.56 13.54 15.54
N ILE A 495 -2.62 13.83 16.46
CA ILE A 495 -2.06 12.80 17.37
C ILE A 495 -3.13 12.31 18.34
N ALA A 496 -3.98 13.19 18.86
CA ALA A 496 -5.09 12.80 19.72
C ALA A 496 -6.08 11.89 18.97
N ASP A 497 -6.49 12.27 17.74
CA ASP A 497 -7.33 11.45 16.86
C ASP A 497 -6.70 10.07 16.56
N ALA A 498 -5.40 10.05 16.26
CA ALA A 498 -4.68 8.79 16.04
C ALA A 498 -4.74 7.86 17.27
N ARG A 499 -4.58 8.40 18.48
CA ARG A 499 -4.69 7.63 19.73
C ARG A 499 -6.09 7.09 19.98
N GLU A 500 -7.13 7.90 19.72
CA GLU A 500 -8.52 7.44 19.81
C GLU A 500 -8.80 6.27 18.86
N LYS A 501 -8.13 6.25 17.71
CA LYS A 501 -8.16 5.16 16.72
C LYS A 501 -7.24 3.98 17.06
N GLY A 502 -6.65 3.96 18.25
CA GLY A 502 -5.77 2.89 18.72
C GLY A 502 -4.41 2.83 18.04
N LEU A 503 -3.95 3.97 17.48
CA LEU A 503 -2.64 4.11 16.85
C LEU A 503 -1.67 4.75 17.84
N ARG A 504 -0.57 4.07 18.14
CA ARG A 504 0.53 4.64 18.94
C ARG A 504 1.46 5.42 18.04
N VAL A 505 1.56 6.72 18.24
CA VAL A 505 2.50 7.57 17.50
C VAL A 505 3.80 7.69 18.26
N LYS A 506 4.93 7.42 17.62
CA LYS A 506 6.29 7.57 18.16
C LYS A 506 7.06 8.55 17.30
N MET A 507 7.65 9.56 17.90
CA MET A 507 8.51 10.50 17.18
C MET A 507 9.90 9.92 16.95
N VAL A 508 10.44 10.06 15.75
CA VAL A 508 11.79 9.62 15.39
C VAL A 508 12.54 10.81 14.80
N THR A 509 13.58 11.30 15.46
CA THR A 509 14.30 12.51 15.04
C THR A 509 15.80 12.45 15.28
N GLY A 510 16.57 13.06 14.38
CA GLY A 510 18.02 13.28 14.56
C GLY A 510 18.37 14.41 15.53
N ASP A 511 17.37 15.15 16.05
CA ASP A 511 17.59 16.23 17.02
C ASP A 511 18.14 15.74 18.35
N ASP A 512 18.69 16.67 19.13
CA ASP A 512 19.08 16.42 20.52
C ASP A 512 17.87 16.09 21.40
N THR A 513 18.08 15.28 22.43
CA THR A 513 17.04 14.78 23.32
C THR A 513 16.23 15.91 23.98
N ALA A 514 16.86 17.04 24.33
CA ALA A 514 16.17 18.17 24.93
C ALA A 514 15.17 18.83 23.94
N ILE A 515 15.60 19.03 22.69
CA ILE A 515 14.75 19.60 21.63
C ILE A 515 13.59 18.65 21.32
N ALA A 516 13.87 17.35 21.24
CA ALA A 516 12.86 16.33 20.95
C ALA A 516 11.81 16.23 22.07
N LYS A 517 12.21 16.29 23.34
CA LYS A 517 11.30 16.29 24.50
C LYS A 517 10.38 17.50 24.51
N GLU A 518 10.90 18.70 24.22
CA GLU A 518 10.08 19.91 24.18
C GLU A 518 9.07 19.85 23.02
N MET A 519 9.50 19.44 21.83
CA MET A 519 8.60 19.25 20.69
C MET A 519 7.50 18.23 21.01
N ALA A 520 7.86 17.09 21.59
CA ALA A 520 6.92 16.04 21.97
C ALA A 520 5.87 16.54 22.97
N ARG A 521 6.30 17.36 23.94
CA ARG A 521 5.41 18.02 24.92
C ARG A 521 4.44 18.98 24.25
N GLU A 522 4.94 19.78 23.28
CA GLU A 522 4.13 20.78 22.58
C GLU A 522 3.04 20.13 21.73
N ILE A 523 3.35 19.03 21.03
CA ILE A 523 2.37 18.31 20.21
C ILE A 523 1.55 17.27 20.99
N GLY A 524 1.78 17.12 22.30
CA GLY A 524 1.03 16.20 23.16
C GLY A 524 1.39 14.73 22.96
N LEU A 525 2.59 14.42 22.48
CA LEU A 525 3.01 13.04 22.19
C LEU A 525 3.39 12.25 23.47
N GLY A 526 3.89 12.92 24.50
CA GLY A 526 4.53 12.32 25.68
C GLY A 526 6.00 12.70 25.71
N THR A 527 6.65 12.52 26.87
CA THR A 527 8.01 13.00 27.10
C THR A 527 9.03 11.90 27.35
N ASN A 528 8.62 10.63 27.24
CA ASN A 528 9.54 9.49 27.30
C ASN A 528 10.33 9.36 26.00
N ILE A 529 11.20 10.33 25.74
CA ILE A 529 12.07 10.37 24.56
C ILE A 529 13.45 9.85 24.97
N ILE A 530 13.90 8.83 24.25
CA ILE A 530 15.15 8.10 24.51
C ILE A 530 16.18 8.46 23.45
N ALA A 531 17.43 8.60 23.84
CA ALA A 531 18.52 8.74 22.89
C ALA A 531 18.75 7.40 22.16
N ALA A 532 18.83 7.41 20.83
CA ALA A 532 18.91 6.16 20.05
C ALA A 532 20.21 5.36 20.34
N ASP A 533 21.29 6.04 20.68
CA ASP A 533 22.57 5.44 21.08
C ASP A 533 22.50 4.71 22.43
N GLU A 534 21.56 5.07 23.32
CA GLU A 534 21.29 4.33 24.55
C GLU A 534 20.52 3.03 24.29
N ALA A 535 19.59 3.06 23.33
CA ALA A 535 18.77 1.90 22.98
C ALA A 535 19.53 0.92 22.07
N PHE A 536 20.39 1.43 21.18
CA PHE A 536 21.08 0.67 20.13
C PHE A 536 22.59 0.94 20.14
N PRO A 537 23.39 0.20 20.93
CA PRO A 537 24.85 0.25 20.88
C PRO A 537 25.38 -0.07 19.49
N LYS A 538 26.58 0.45 19.15
CA LYS A 538 27.16 0.40 17.79
C LYS A 538 27.27 -0.99 17.16
N ASP A 539 27.43 -2.04 17.96
CA ASP A 539 27.66 -3.40 17.50
C ASP A 539 26.40 -4.29 17.55
N MET A 540 25.22 -3.69 17.77
CA MET A 540 23.96 -4.44 17.88
C MET A 540 23.44 -4.90 16.53
N ASN A 541 23.12 -6.19 16.42
CA ASN A 541 22.47 -6.73 15.23
C ASN A 541 20.95 -6.49 15.30
N PRO A 542 20.36 -5.72 14.35
CA PRO A 542 18.93 -5.44 14.34
C PRO A 542 18.03 -6.68 14.16
N ASP A 543 18.54 -7.77 13.61
CA ASP A 543 17.77 -9.01 13.42
C ASP A 543 17.62 -9.82 14.71
N HIS A 544 18.51 -9.61 15.68
CA HIS A 544 18.53 -10.31 16.97
C HIS A 544 18.66 -9.33 18.13
N LEU A 545 17.59 -8.56 18.38
CA LEU A 545 17.57 -7.58 19.46
C LEU A 545 17.30 -8.23 20.82
N PRO A 546 17.99 -7.82 21.91
CA PRO A 546 17.68 -8.23 23.28
C PRO A 546 16.25 -7.86 23.67
N GLU A 547 15.62 -8.65 24.54
CA GLU A 547 14.26 -8.34 25.03
C GLU A 547 14.20 -6.98 25.74
N SER A 548 15.22 -6.62 26.53
CA SER A 548 15.32 -5.31 27.19
C SER A 548 15.29 -4.14 26.20
N THR A 549 15.95 -4.26 25.04
CA THR A 549 15.91 -3.27 23.98
C THR A 549 14.51 -3.18 23.37
N LYS A 550 13.84 -4.31 23.15
CA LYS A 550 12.48 -4.34 22.60
C LYS A 550 11.48 -3.70 23.58
N ASP A 551 11.59 -3.99 24.89
CA ASP A 551 10.76 -3.39 25.94
C ASP A 551 10.96 -1.86 25.99
N LEU A 552 12.22 -1.43 25.90
CA LEU A 552 12.57 -0.01 25.87
C LEU A 552 11.97 0.68 24.64
N VAL A 553 12.09 0.07 23.47
CA VAL A 553 11.53 0.62 22.22
C VAL A 553 10.01 0.64 22.26
N GLU A 554 9.38 -0.37 22.83
CA GLU A 554 7.91 -0.44 22.94
C GLU A 554 7.36 0.62 23.89
N SER A 555 8.03 0.89 25.03
CA SER A 555 7.58 1.85 26.04
C SER A 555 7.87 3.31 25.71
N ALA A 556 8.84 3.61 24.81
CA ALA A 556 9.21 4.97 24.47
C ALA A 556 8.11 5.72 23.69
N ASP A 557 7.96 7.01 23.95
CA ASP A 557 7.13 7.92 23.14
C ASP A 557 7.88 8.39 21.88
N GLY A 558 9.19 8.26 21.84
CA GLY A 558 10.01 8.59 20.68
C GLY A 558 11.50 8.47 20.92
N PHE A 559 12.25 8.78 19.87
CA PHE A 559 13.72 8.63 19.83
C PHE A 559 14.37 9.90 19.31
N ALA A 560 15.44 10.30 19.98
CA ALA A 560 16.31 11.43 19.64
C ALA A 560 17.69 10.94 19.18
N ARG A 561 18.49 11.78 18.54
CA ARG A 561 19.81 11.46 17.99
C ARG A 561 19.81 10.26 17.05
N VAL A 562 18.74 10.10 16.27
CA VAL A 562 18.52 8.94 15.42
C VAL A 562 19.35 9.06 14.16
N PHE A 563 20.15 8.04 13.86
CA PHE A 563 20.81 7.82 12.58
C PHE A 563 20.00 6.87 11.69
N PRO A 564 20.29 6.76 10.38
CA PRO A 564 19.53 5.91 9.46
C PRO A 564 19.39 4.45 9.91
N GLN A 565 20.47 3.84 10.43
CA GLN A 565 20.45 2.48 10.95
C GLN A 565 19.52 2.31 12.18
N HIS A 566 19.41 3.36 13.01
CA HIS A 566 18.51 3.33 14.16
C HIS A 566 17.05 3.35 13.73
N LYS A 567 16.68 4.10 12.65
CA LYS A 567 15.31 4.08 12.10
C LYS A 567 14.88 2.67 11.71
N TYR A 568 15.76 1.95 11.02
CA TYR A 568 15.56 0.55 10.66
C TYR A 568 15.41 -0.35 11.90
N ALA A 569 16.31 -0.20 12.89
CA ALA A 569 16.31 -1.02 14.11
C ALA A 569 15.05 -0.79 14.97
N ILE A 570 14.54 0.45 15.08
CA ILE A 570 13.29 0.78 15.77
C ILE A 570 12.12 0.03 15.15
N VAL A 571 11.97 0.11 13.81
CA VAL A 571 10.92 -0.61 13.09
C VAL A 571 11.02 -2.11 13.34
N LYS A 572 12.22 -2.67 13.24
CA LYS A 572 12.48 -4.10 13.43
C LYS A 572 12.15 -4.56 14.85
N ALA A 573 12.52 -3.78 15.87
CA ALA A 573 12.21 -4.06 17.27
C ALA A 573 10.70 -4.16 17.52
N LEU A 574 9.94 -3.23 16.98
CA LEU A 574 8.48 -3.20 17.09
C LEU A 574 7.85 -4.38 16.35
N GLN A 575 8.33 -4.72 15.14
CA GLN A 575 7.85 -5.88 14.40
C GLN A 575 8.14 -7.20 15.12
N GLN A 576 9.28 -7.32 15.79
CA GLN A 576 9.60 -8.48 16.63
C GLN A 576 8.70 -8.61 17.86
N ARG A 577 7.98 -7.54 18.23
CA ARG A 577 6.89 -7.53 19.23
C ARG A 577 5.50 -7.70 18.61
N ASN A 578 5.43 -8.13 17.36
CA ASN A 578 4.19 -8.31 16.59
C ASN A 578 3.36 -7.03 16.37
N HIS A 579 4.00 -5.85 16.40
CA HIS A 579 3.37 -4.64 15.94
C HIS A 579 3.34 -4.57 14.42
N LEU A 580 2.27 -4.02 13.86
CA LEU A 580 2.24 -3.56 12.48
C LEU A 580 2.64 -2.09 12.45
N VAL A 581 3.81 -1.86 11.88
CA VAL A 581 4.51 -0.57 11.98
C VAL A 581 4.36 0.20 10.69
N SER A 582 3.86 1.44 10.81
CA SER A 582 4.03 2.43 9.75
C SER A 582 5.23 3.32 10.07
N MET A 583 6.01 3.69 9.07
CA MET A 583 7.14 4.62 9.18
C MET A 583 7.01 5.74 8.16
N THR A 584 7.17 7.00 8.59
CA THR A 584 7.23 8.14 7.66
C THR A 584 8.66 8.58 7.41
N GLY A 585 8.91 9.11 6.22
CA GLY A 585 10.21 9.68 5.88
C GLY A 585 10.19 10.48 4.58
N ASP A 586 11.15 11.38 4.41
CA ASP A 586 11.29 12.24 3.23
C ASP A 586 12.64 12.09 2.53
N GLY A 587 13.65 11.58 3.22
CA GLY A 587 15.03 11.54 2.79
C GLY A 587 15.54 10.19 2.29
N VAL A 588 16.71 10.20 1.69
CA VAL A 588 17.46 9.00 1.28
C VAL A 588 17.74 8.09 2.49
N ASN A 589 17.96 8.70 3.64
CA ASN A 589 18.29 8.03 4.89
C ASN A 589 17.13 7.22 5.48
N ASP A 590 15.91 7.51 5.04
CA ASP A 590 14.69 6.84 5.50
C ASP A 590 14.34 5.60 4.68
N ALA A 591 14.85 5.52 3.45
CA ALA A 591 14.49 4.46 2.51
C ALA A 591 14.62 3.03 3.08
N PRO A 592 15.67 2.65 3.84
CA PRO A 592 15.75 1.33 4.46
C PRO A 592 14.63 1.08 5.48
N ALA A 593 14.31 2.06 6.31
CA ALA A 593 13.26 1.95 7.33
C ALA A 593 11.85 1.95 6.70
N LEU A 594 11.63 2.76 5.65
CA LEU A 594 10.38 2.78 4.87
C LEU A 594 10.12 1.43 4.20
N LYS A 595 11.17 0.81 3.65
CA LYS A 595 11.07 -0.51 3.01
C LYS A 595 10.84 -1.62 4.02
N GLN A 596 11.41 -1.50 5.23
CA GLN A 596 11.26 -2.49 6.31
C GLN A 596 9.88 -2.41 6.96
N ALA A 597 9.31 -1.23 7.12
CA ALA A 597 8.00 -1.04 7.72
C ALA A 597 6.90 -1.79 6.95
N ASP A 598 5.87 -2.27 7.65
CA ASP A 598 4.72 -2.93 7.05
C ASP A 598 4.01 -1.94 6.10
N CYS A 599 3.90 -0.67 6.51
CA CYS A 599 3.43 0.42 5.65
C CYS A 599 4.39 1.62 5.71
N GLY A 600 5.42 1.65 4.85
CA GLY A 600 6.27 2.82 4.69
C GLY A 600 5.54 3.95 3.99
N VAL A 601 5.66 5.18 4.51
CA VAL A 601 4.95 6.37 4.02
C VAL A 601 5.96 7.45 3.62
N ALA A 602 6.05 7.75 2.33
CA ALA A 602 6.79 8.91 1.84
C ALA A 602 5.93 10.16 1.98
N VAL A 603 6.41 11.16 2.71
CA VAL A 603 5.66 12.40 2.91
C VAL A 603 5.70 13.30 1.68
N SER A 604 4.84 14.31 1.66
CA SER A 604 4.80 15.29 0.55
C SER A 604 6.15 16.00 0.40
N GLY A 605 6.68 16.01 -0.83
CA GLY A 605 8.00 16.57 -1.12
C GLY A 605 9.18 15.61 -0.86
N ALA A 606 8.93 14.36 -0.50
CA ALA A 606 9.96 13.35 -0.32
C ALA A 606 10.77 13.12 -1.62
N VAL A 607 12.06 12.83 -1.44
CA VAL A 607 12.96 12.49 -2.55
C VAL A 607 12.59 11.15 -3.19
N ASP A 608 13.03 10.94 -4.43
CA ASP A 608 12.67 9.74 -5.20
C ASP A 608 13.05 8.42 -4.50
N ALA A 609 14.16 8.41 -3.80
CA ALA A 609 14.59 7.24 -3.02
C ALA A 609 13.58 6.86 -1.93
N ALA A 610 13.07 7.84 -1.20
CA ALA A 610 12.03 7.61 -0.18
C ALA A 610 10.71 7.19 -0.84
N ARG A 611 10.30 7.86 -1.94
CA ARG A 611 9.08 7.54 -2.68
C ARG A 611 9.09 6.12 -3.25
N SER A 612 10.22 5.66 -3.77
CA SER A 612 10.35 4.31 -4.33
C SER A 612 10.36 3.20 -3.27
N ALA A 613 10.84 3.51 -2.06
CA ALA A 613 10.86 2.59 -0.95
C ALA A 613 9.50 2.49 -0.22
N ALA A 614 8.66 3.51 -0.36
CA ALA A 614 7.41 3.64 0.37
C ALA A 614 6.27 2.84 -0.26
N ALA A 615 5.39 2.33 0.59
CA ALA A 615 4.12 1.71 0.24
C ALA A 615 3.02 2.73 -0.06
N LEU A 616 3.10 3.90 0.59
CA LEU A 616 2.18 5.01 0.44
C LEU A 616 2.95 6.30 0.19
N ILE A 617 2.48 7.13 -0.74
CA ILE A 617 3.08 8.42 -1.07
C ILE A 617 2.04 9.52 -0.83
N LEU A 618 2.37 10.45 0.05
CA LEU A 618 1.48 11.57 0.35
C LEU A 618 1.71 12.71 -0.65
N THR A 619 0.62 13.22 -1.20
CA THR A 619 0.63 14.43 -2.05
C THR A 619 0.28 15.68 -1.27
N ARG A 620 -0.27 15.53 -0.07
CA ARG A 620 -0.58 16.60 0.87
C ARG A 620 0.28 16.43 2.12
N PRO A 621 0.79 17.52 2.68
CA PRO A 621 1.62 17.44 3.88
C PRO A 621 0.78 17.20 5.13
N GLY A 622 1.39 16.60 6.15
CA GLY A 622 0.83 16.44 7.49
C GLY A 622 0.35 15.04 7.81
N LEU A 623 0.23 14.79 9.10
CA LEU A 623 -0.16 13.50 9.69
C LEU A 623 -1.65 13.19 9.47
N SER A 624 -2.49 14.22 9.31
CA SER A 624 -3.94 14.10 9.09
C SER A 624 -4.28 13.29 7.84
N THR A 625 -3.46 13.40 6.78
CA THR A 625 -3.60 12.58 5.57
C THR A 625 -3.38 11.10 5.84
N ILE A 626 -2.46 10.75 6.77
CA ILE A 626 -2.19 9.36 7.17
C ILE A 626 -3.39 8.80 7.94
N ASN A 627 -3.94 9.57 8.90
CA ASN A 627 -5.13 9.14 9.64
C ASN A 627 -6.32 8.89 8.71
N SER A 628 -6.54 9.78 7.74
CA SER A 628 -7.59 9.60 6.73
C SER A 628 -7.35 8.36 5.86
N ALA A 629 -6.10 8.10 5.50
CA ALA A 629 -5.72 6.92 4.74
C ALA A 629 -5.93 5.61 5.53
N ILE A 630 -5.64 5.61 6.83
CA ILE A 630 -5.92 4.47 7.72
C ILE A 630 -7.44 4.23 7.84
N ASP A 631 -8.23 5.27 7.97
CA ASP A 631 -9.69 5.16 8.02
C ASP A 631 -10.25 4.53 6.74
N GLU A 632 -9.82 5.00 5.58
CA GLU A 632 -10.24 4.43 4.29
C GLU A 632 -9.77 2.97 4.15
N ALA A 633 -8.54 2.66 4.55
CA ALA A 633 -8.02 1.29 4.54
C ALA A 633 -8.85 0.36 5.43
N ARG A 634 -9.26 0.83 6.63
CA ARG A 634 -10.15 0.08 7.53
C ARG A 634 -11.54 -0.13 6.93
N GLN A 635 -12.08 0.85 6.20
CA GLN A 635 -13.35 0.67 5.49
C GLN A 635 -13.23 -0.37 4.39
N ILE A 636 -12.18 -0.31 3.58
CA ILE A 636 -11.91 -1.29 2.52
C ILE A 636 -11.83 -2.70 3.10
N PHE A 637 -11.08 -2.84 4.19
CA PHE A 637 -10.94 -4.12 4.89
C PHE A 637 -12.27 -4.62 5.47
N GLY A 638 -13.09 -3.72 6.01
CA GLY A 638 -14.43 -4.03 6.50
C GLY A 638 -15.33 -4.57 5.40
N ARG A 639 -15.32 -3.96 4.20
CA ARG A 639 -16.07 -4.42 3.01
C ARG A 639 -15.65 -5.85 2.62
N ILE A 640 -14.35 -6.10 2.56
CA ILE A 640 -13.79 -7.40 2.18
C ILE A 640 -14.14 -8.47 3.23
N THR A 641 -14.05 -8.17 4.52
CA THR A 641 -14.39 -9.09 5.59
C THR A 641 -15.87 -9.45 5.57
N SER A 642 -16.74 -8.47 5.41
CA SER A 642 -18.19 -8.63 5.31
C SER A 642 -18.57 -9.53 4.14
N TYR A 643 -18.00 -9.27 2.97
CA TYR A 643 -18.15 -10.11 1.79
C TYR A 643 -17.70 -11.56 2.05
N THR A 644 -16.56 -11.74 2.69
CA THR A 644 -16.00 -13.05 2.99
C THR A 644 -16.93 -13.86 3.88
N ILE A 645 -17.45 -13.25 4.96
CA ILE A 645 -18.40 -13.91 5.87
C ILE A 645 -19.66 -14.33 5.13
N TYR A 646 -20.22 -13.43 4.34
CA TYR A 646 -21.40 -13.70 3.52
C TYR A 646 -21.18 -14.88 2.57
N ARG A 647 -20.11 -14.82 1.77
CA ARG A 647 -19.87 -15.83 0.72
C ARG A 647 -19.64 -17.22 1.30
N VAL A 648 -18.89 -17.33 2.38
CA VAL A 648 -18.67 -18.62 3.04
C VAL A 648 -19.98 -19.17 3.61
N ALA A 649 -20.78 -18.35 4.29
CA ALA A 649 -22.06 -18.79 4.86
C ALA A 649 -23.05 -19.25 3.78
N LEU A 650 -23.18 -18.49 2.68
CA LEU A 650 -24.05 -18.85 1.57
C LEU A 650 -23.58 -20.13 0.85
N THR A 651 -22.29 -20.28 0.62
CA THR A 651 -21.72 -21.49 0.01
C THR A 651 -22.01 -22.72 0.87
N LEU A 652 -21.91 -22.62 2.18
CA LEU A 652 -22.29 -23.69 3.10
C LEU A 652 -23.79 -24.04 2.96
N ASP A 653 -24.65 -23.02 2.92
CA ASP A 653 -26.10 -23.24 2.76
C ASP A 653 -26.42 -24.01 1.48
N ILE A 654 -25.94 -23.54 0.32
CA ILE A 654 -26.21 -24.19 -0.97
C ILE A 654 -25.68 -25.64 -1.00
N MET A 655 -24.48 -25.90 -0.49
CA MET A 655 -23.88 -27.22 -0.49
C MET A 655 -24.68 -28.20 0.39
N PHE A 656 -25.04 -27.76 1.58
CA PHE A 656 -25.76 -28.64 2.53
C PHE A 656 -27.20 -28.86 2.15
N ILE A 657 -27.91 -27.85 1.56
CA ILE A 657 -29.31 -28.08 1.13
C ILE A 657 -29.38 -29.05 -0.05
N VAL A 658 -28.40 -29.06 -0.96
CA VAL A 658 -28.33 -30.06 -2.03
C VAL A 658 -28.17 -31.44 -1.45
N VAL A 659 -27.25 -31.64 -0.52
CA VAL A 659 -27.04 -32.94 0.15
C VAL A 659 -28.27 -33.34 0.99
N ALA A 660 -28.82 -32.43 1.78
CA ALA A 660 -29.97 -32.72 2.65
C ALA A 660 -31.22 -33.05 1.84
N GLY A 661 -31.49 -32.34 0.74
CA GLY A 661 -32.61 -32.65 -0.16
C GLY A 661 -32.50 -34.05 -0.73
N THR A 662 -31.35 -34.43 -1.21
CA THR A 662 -31.10 -35.77 -1.75
C THR A 662 -31.17 -36.84 -0.69
N VAL A 663 -30.54 -36.62 0.48
CA VAL A 663 -30.49 -37.63 1.54
C VAL A 663 -31.85 -37.86 2.25
N PHE A 664 -32.55 -36.80 2.65
CA PHE A 664 -33.74 -36.88 3.48
C PHE A 664 -35.05 -37.02 2.67
N PHE A 665 -35.11 -36.42 1.49
CA PHE A 665 -36.32 -36.39 0.66
C PHE A 665 -36.20 -37.21 -0.64
N GLY A 666 -35.01 -37.64 -1.00
CA GLY A 666 -34.76 -38.41 -2.21
C GLY A 666 -34.94 -37.62 -3.50
N LEU A 667 -34.86 -36.31 -3.43
CA LEU A 667 -35.02 -35.41 -4.57
C LEU A 667 -33.79 -34.53 -4.76
N ILE A 668 -33.54 -34.10 -5.98
CA ILE A 668 -32.49 -33.11 -6.30
C ILE A 668 -33.11 -31.73 -6.11
N PRO A 669 -32.76 -30.96 -5.06
CA PRO A 669 -33.46 -29.71 -4.75
C PRO A 669 -33.13 -28.55 -5.68
N LEU A 670 -32.05 -28.65 -6.46
CA LEU A 670 -31.62 -27.62 -7.39
C LEU A 670 -31.05 -28.23 -8.66
N THR A 671 -31.45 -27.70 -9.81
CA THR A 671 -30.84 -28.05 -11.10
C THR A 671 -29.52 -27.30 -11.31
N ALA A 672 -28.67 -27.75 -12.23
CA ALA A 672 -27.45 -27.08 -12.60
C ALA A 672 -27.71 -25.64 -13.10
N VAL A 673 -28.77 -25.45 -13.90
CA VAL A 673 -29.21 -24.15 -14.39
C VAL A 673 -29.56 -23.19 -13.24
N MET A 674 -30.31 -23.66 -12.24
CA MET A 674 -30.68 -22.87 -11.07
C MET A 674 -29.45 -22.40 -10.31
N ILE A 675 -28.44 -23.24 -10.10
CA ILE A 675 -27.20 -22.87 -9.41
C ILE A 675 -26.42 -21.80 -10.17
N VAL A 676 -26.34 -21.91 -11.48
CA VAL A 676 -25.66 -20.91 -12.31
C VAL A 676 -26.43 -19.58 -12.26
N ILE A 677 -27.76 -19.60 -12.28
CA ILE A 677 -28.58 -18.39 -12.13
C ILE A 677 -28.44 -17.80 -10.72
N ILE A 678 -28.41 -18.60 -9.66
CA ILE A 678 -28.14 -18.14 -8.28
C ILE A 678 -26.79 -17.40 -8.26
N SER A 679 -25.74 -18.03 -8.76
CA SER A 679 -24.41 -17.42 -8.80
C SER A 679 -24.40 -16.08 -9.52
N LEU A 680 -25.06 -15.99 -10.68
CA LEU A 680 -25.17 -14.75 -11.44
C LEU A 680 -25.93 -13.65 -10.67
N LEU A 681 -27.09 -13.98 -10.09
CA LEU A 681 -27.91 -13.03 -9.34
C LEU A 681 -27.23 -12.56 -8.05
N ASP A 682 -26.42 -13.40 -7.41
CA ASP A 682 -25.67 -13.08 -6.21
C ASP A 682 -24.42 -12.23 -6.55
N ASP A 683 -23.72 -12.54 -7.64
CA ASP A 683 -22.46 -11.87 -8.00
C ASP A 683 -22.67 -10.39 -8.36
N ILE A 684 -23.81 -9.99 -8.92
CA ILE A 684 -24.13 -8.60 -9.26
C ILE A 684 -24.18 -7.68 -8.03
N PRO A 685 -24.96 -7.96 -6.96
CA PRO A 685 -24.94 -7.15 -5.74
C PRO A 685 -23.58 -7.18 -5.04
N ILE A 686 -22.93 -8.33 -5.01
CA ILE A 686 -21.63 -8.53 -4.39
C ILE A 686 -20.58 -7.58 -4.97
N MET A 687 -20.56 -7.38 -6.28
CA MET A 687 -19.63 -6.45 -6.92
C MET A 687 -19.83 -5.02 -6.47
N THR A 688 -21.03 -4.63 -6.10
CA THR A 688 -21.33 -3.30 -5.63
C THR A 688 -20.97 -3.07 -4.16
N ILE A 689 -20.56 -4.13 -3.42
CA ILE A 689 -20.09 -4.02 -2.03
C ILE A 689 -18.82 -3.15 -1.93
N ALA A 690 -18.05 -3.06 -3.01
CA ALA A 690 -16.90 -2.18 -3.10
C ALA A 690 -17.23 -0.70 -2.87
N TYR A 691 -18.50 -0.31 -3.08
CA TYR A 691 -19.02 1.04 -2.85
C TYR A 691 -19.81 1.16 -1.54
N ASP A 692 -19.95 0.06 -0.76
CA ASP A 692 -20.82 0.07 0.40
C ASP A 692 -20.27 0.93 1.55
N ASN A 693 -21.20 1.47 2.34
CA ASN A 693 -20.90 2.23 3.54
C ASN A 693 -20.63 1.27 4.71
N THR A 694 -19.41 1.23 5.18
CA THR A 694 -19.02 0.39 6.33
C THR A 694 -18.67 1.25 7.54
N VAL A 695 -18.76 0.69 8.74
CA VAL A 695 -18.29 1.32 9.97
C VAL A 695 -16.78 1.35 9.96
N ILE A 696 -16.20 2.52 10.27
CA ILE A 696 -14.76 2.61 10.49
C ILE A 696 -14.46 1.99 11.86
N SER A 697 -13.67 0.94 11.88
CA SER A 697 -13.23 0.36 13.15
C SER A 697 -12.38 1.37 13.92
N PRO A 698 -12.68 1.63 15.19
CA PRO A 698 -11.84 2.49 16.04
C PRO A 698 -10.53 1.84 16.44
N ARG A 699 -10.27 0.60 16.05
CA ARG A 699 -9.07 -0.16 16.40
C ARG A 699 -8.43 -0.75 15.14
N PRO A 700 -7.11 -1.02 15.15
CA PRO A 700 -6.41 -1.72 14.08
C PRO A 700 -7.06 -3.06 13.75
N ILE A 701 -7.22 -3.34 12.45
CA ILE A 701 -7.89 -4.55 11.95
C ILE A 701 -6.84 -5.50 11.37
N ARG A 702 -6.90 -6.77 11.78
CA ARG A 702 -6.04 -7.84 11.22
C ARG A 702 -6.90 -9.02 10.78
N TRP A 703 -6.43 -9.79 9.81
CA TRP A 703 -7.06 -11.05 9.42
C TRP A 703 -7.06 -12.04 10.61
N ARG A 704 -8.22 -12.21 11.22
CA ARG A 704 -8.44 -13.21 12.26
C ARG A 704 -9.24 -14.37 11.66
N MET A 705 -8.57 -15.21 10.83
CA MET A 705 -9.21 -16.31 10.11
C MET A 705 -10.11 -17.19 11.00
N PRO A 706 -9.70 -17.58 12.23
CA PRO A 706 -10.60 -18.35 13.10
C PRO A 706 -11.91 -17.61 13.42
N ARG A 707 -11.86 -16.28 13.63
CA ARG A 707 -13.07 -15.47 13.90
C ARG A 707 -13.98 -15.43 12.67
N ILE A 708 -13.41 -15.12 11.50
CA ILE A 708 -14.14 -15.03 10.24
C ILE A 708 -14.81 -16.35 9.91
N LEU A 709 -14.08 -17.45 9.96
CA LEU A 709 -14.63 -18.78 9.69
C LEU A 709 -15.67 -19.21 10.72
N SER A 710 -15.49 -18.88 12.02
CA SER A 710 -16.46 -19.21 13.06
C SER A 710 -17.78 -18.47 12.87
N VAL A 711 -17.72 -17.16 12.57
CA VAL A 711 -18.93 -16.35 12.30
C VAL A 711 -19.63 -16.86 11.04
N SER A 712 -18.85 -17.11 9.96
CA SER A 712 -19.38 -17.63 8.70
C SER A 712 -20.01 -19.02 8.86
N ALA A 713 -19.33 -19.91 9.58
CA ALA A 713 -19.86 -21.28 9.81
C ALA A 713 -21.13 -21.24 10.64
N LEU A 714 -21.19 -20.42 11.69
CA LEU A 714 -22.38 -20.31 12.51
C LEU A 714 -23.57 -19.75 11.72
N LEU A 715 -23.36 -18.65 10.98
CA LEU A 715 -24.40 -18.11 10.11
C LEU A 715 -24.81 -19.13 9.04
N GLY A 716 -23.83 -19.84 8.45
CA GLY A 716 -24.09 -20.90 7.49
C GLY A 716 -24.96 -22.03 8.07
N VAL A 717 -24.68 -22.51 9.27
CA VAL A 717 -25.48 -23.54 9.94
C VAL A 717 -26.93 -23.09 10.14
N PHE A 718 -27.14 -21.84 10.57
CA PHE A 718 -28.51 -21.35 10.73
C PHE A 718 -29.19 -21.05 9.39
N SER A 719 -28.47 -20.67 8.34
CA SER A 719 -29.01 -20.59 6.98
C SER A 719 -29.39 -21.97 6.45
N ILE A 720 -28.59 -23.01 6.69
CA ILE A 720 -28.94 -24.41 6.37
C ILE A 720 -30.23 -24.82 7.07
N ILE A 721 -30.38 -24.50 8.35
CA ILE A 721 -31.61 -24.77 9.11
C ILE A 721 -32.80 -24.04 8.47
N GLN A 722 -32.64 -22.78 8.10
CA GLN A 722 -33.63 -22.00 7.38
C GLN A 722 -34.04 -22.67 6.07
N SER A 723 -33.08 -23.00 5.22
CA SER A 723 -33.34 -23.63 3.91
C SER A 723 -33.97 -25.01 4.03
N PHE A 724 -33.48 -25.80 4.98
CA PHE A 724 -34.02 -27.14 5.25
C PHE A 724 -35.48 -27.10 5.72
N PHE A 725 -35.83 -26.22 6.66
CA PHE A 725 -37.22 -26.08 7.10
C PHE A 725 -38.13 -25.60 5.98
N TRP A 726 -37.66 -24.70 5.09
CA TRP A 726 -38.45 -24.25 3.95
C TRP A 726 -38.65 -25.37 2.93
N LEU A 727 -37.63 -26.17 2.66
CA LEU A 727 -37.72 -27.36 1.82
C LEU A 727 -38.72 -28.36 2.44
N MET A 728 -38.68 -28.62 3.74
CA MET A 728 -39.58 -29.51 4.47
C MET A 728 -41.03 -29.01 4.37
N ILE A 729 -41.28 -27.72 4.55
CA ILE A 729 -42.60 -27.10 4.38
C ILE A 729 -43.08 -27.27 2.93
N GLY A 730 -42.27 -26.99 1.96
CA GLY A 730 -42.58 -27.16 0.53
C GLY A 730 -42.89 -28.60 0.18
N PHE A 731 -42.09 -29.55 0.71
CA PHE A 731 -42.33 -30.98 0.54
C PHE A 731 -43.66 -31.43 1.19
N ALA A 732 -43.99 -30.92 2.36
CA ALA A 732 -45.27 -31.19 3.00
C ALA A 732 -46.45 -30.61 2.21
N ILE A 733 -46.33 -29.41 1.66
CA ILE A 733 -47.34 -28.82 0.78
C ILE A 733 -47.54 -29.65 -0.48
N LEU A 734 -46.46 -30.10 -1.13
CA LEU A 734 -46.49 -30.92 -2.34
C LEU A 734 -47.30 -32.23 -2.13
N HIS A 735 -47.18 -32.86 -0.97
CA HIS A 735 -47.85 -34.11 -0.64
C HIS A 735 -49.25 -33.97 -0.04
N HIS A 736 -49.74 -32.71 0.15
CA HIS A 736 -51.12 -32.47 0.63
C HIS A 736 -51.98 -31.98 -0.54
N PRO A 737 -52.96 -32.77 -1.04
CA PRO A 737 -53.67 -32.49 -2.28
C PRO A 737 -54.29 -31.09 -2.35
N ASP A 738 -54.96 -30.65 -1.27
CA ASP A 738 -55.65 -29.36 -1.24
C ASP A 738 -54.65 -28.18 -1.24
N TRP A 739 -53.56 -28.33 -0.51
CA TRP A 739 -52.56 -27.24 -0.44
C TRP A 739 -51.72 -27.17 -1.71
N SER A 740 -51.35 -28.32 -2.29
CA SER A 740 -50.63 -28.43 -3.53
C SER A 740 -51.35 -27.67 -4.66
N THR A 741 -52.66 -27.97 -4.82
CA THR A 741 -53.49 -27.34 -5.84
C THR A 741 -53.75 -25.85 -5.57
N ASN A 742 -54.06 -25.45 -4.33
CA ASN A 742 -54.37 -24.07 -3.98
C ASN A 742 -53.13 -23.13 -4.04
N LEU A 743 -51.97 -23.68 -3.75
CA LEU A 743 -50.72 -22.90 -3.75
C LEU A 743 -49.92 -23.07 -5.06
N GLY A 744 -50.35 -23.97 -5.95
CA GLY A 744 -49.72 -24.21 -7.25
C GLY A 744 -48.33 -24.90 -7.14
N LEU A 745 -48.15 -25.74 -6.11
CA LEU A 745 -46.94 -26.55 -5.91
C LEU A 745 -47.26 -27.99 -6.28
N THR A 746 -47.30 -28.31 -7.56
CA THR A 746 -47.93 -29.53 -8.09
C THR A 746 -46.96 -30.67 -8.33
N ASP A 747 -45.67 -30.41 -8.46
CA ASP A 747 -44.64 -31.40 -8.74
C ASP A 747 -43.27 -31.01 -8.15
N GLU A 748 -42.29 -31.89 -8.26
CA GLU A 748 -40.92 -31.68 -7.76
C GLU A 748 -40.20 -30.48 -8.42
N ALA A 749 -40.51 -30.19 -9.68
CA ALA A 749 -39.90 -29.09 -10.39
C ALA A 749 -40.34 -27.71 -9.84
N HIS A 750 -41.61 -27.59 -9.38
CA HIS A 750 -42.11 -26.43 -8.64
C HIS A 750 -41.45 -26.32 -7.26
N LEU A 751 -41.20 -27.47 -6.56
CA LEU A 751 -40.47 -27.49 -5.30
C LEU A 751 -39.01 -27.03 -5.48
N GLN A 752 -38.33 -27.42 -6.54
CA GLN A 752 -37.02 -26.91 -6.90
C GLN A 752 -37.03 -25.38 -7.11
N THR A 753 -38.04 -24.86 -7.82
CA THR A 753 -38.20 -23.39 -7.98
C THR A 753 -38.43 -22.70 -6.66
N LEU A 754 -39.17 -23.31 -5.73
CA LEU A 754 -39.38 -22.78 -4.38
C LEU A 754 -38.07 -22.65 -3.60
N VAL A 755 -37.22 -23.69 -3.64
CA VAL A 755 -35.89 -23.69 -3.00
C VAL A 755 -34.95 -22.68 -3.69
N PHE A 756 -34.97 -22.62 -5.00
CA PHE A 756 -34.22 -21.64 -5.78
C PHE A 756 -34.58 -20.21 -5.36
N LEU A 757 -35.86 -19.85 -5.31
CA LEU A 757 -36.30 -18.53 -4.88
C LEU A 757 -35.86 -18.21 -3.45
N GLN A 758 -36.00 -19.19 -2.54
CA GLN A 758 -35.63 -19.05 -1.13
C GLN A 758 -34.13 -18.75 -0.99
N LEU A 759 -33.26 -19.45 -1.72
CA LEU A 759 -31.80 -19.24 -1.64
C LEU A 759 -31.37 -17.85 -2.17
N VAL A 760 -31.98 -17.38 -3.27
CA VAL A 760 -31.67 -16.03 -3.79
C VAL A 760 -32.17 -14.94 -2.84
N VAL A 761 -33.42 -15.06 -2.33
CA VAL A 761 -33.96 -14.06 -1.40
C VAL A 761 -33.18 -14.10 -0.08
N GLY A 762 -33.00 -15.30 0.49
CA GLY A 762 -32.26 -15.49 1.74
C GLY A 762 -30.82 -15.03 1.65
N GLY A 763 -30.14 -15.34 0.55
CA GLY A 763 -28.77 -14.92 0.28
C GLY A 763 -28.62 -13.38 0.28
N HIS A 764 -29.47 -12.66 -0.45
CA HIS A 764 -29.41 -11.19 -0.45
C HIS A 764 -29.76 -10.57 0.92
N LEU A 765 -30.69 -11.15 1.68
CA LEU A 765 -30.96 -10.69 3.04
C LEU A 765 -29.80 -11.02 3.99
N LEU A 766 -29.14 -12.15 3.81
CA LEU A 766 -27.91 -12.49 4.55
C LEU A 766 -26.79 -11.50 4.25
N LEU A 767 -26.64 -11.03 2.99
CA LEU A 767 -25.68 -9.99 2.63
C LEU A 767 -25.94 -8.70 3.43
N LEU A 768 -27.19 -8.27 3.58
CA LEU A 768 -27.54 -7.10 4.40
C LEU A 768 -27.20 -7.30 5.88
N ILE A 769 -27.33 -8.50 6.41
CA ILE A 769 -26.97 -8.85 7.79
C ILE A 769 -25.45 -8.80 7.97
N THR A 770 -24.68 -9.34 7.02
CA THR A 770 -23.22 -9.51 7.17
C THR A 770 -22.43 -8.24 6.91
N ARG A 771 -23.00 -7.19 6.33
CA ARG A 771 -22.30 -5.95 5.96
C ARG A 771 -21.80 -5.09 7.13
N THR A 772 -22.40 -5.20 8.30
CA THR A 772 -22.00 -4.41 9.49
C THR A 772 -21.96 -5.26 10.76
N GLU A 773 -21.14 -4.90 11.73
CA GLU A 773 -21.11 -5.50 13.07
C GLU A 773 -22.26 -4.98 13.96
N HIS A 774 -22.99 -3.94 13.52
CA HIS A 774 -24.17 -3.42 14.18
C HIS A 774 -25.44 -4.08 13.66
N TRP A 775 -26.58 -3.78 14.26
CA TRP A 775 -27.85 -4.19 13.73
C TRP A 775 -28.03 -3.71 12.28
N PHE A 776 -28.48 -4.60 11.39
CA PHE A 776 -28.59 -4.34 9.95
C PHE A 776 -29.49 -3.14 9.58
N PHE A 777 -30.40 -2.75 10.47
CA PHE A 777 -31.31 -1.60 10.31
C PHE A 777 -30.77 -0.30 10.93
N LEU A 778 -29.59 -0.31 11.57
CA LEU A 778 -28.92 0.89 12.08
C LEU A 778 -27.91 1.45 11.07
N ARG A 779 -27.52 2.71 11.29
CA ARG A 779 -26.46 3.34 10.47
C ARG A 779 -25.12 2.62 10.65
N PRO A 780 -24.29 2.58 9.58
CA PRO A 780 -24.49 3.16 8.25
C PRO A 780 -25.45 2.33 7.39
N PHE A 781 -26.34 3.01 6.67
CA PHE A 781 -27.24 2.34 5.72
C PHE A 781 -26.46 1.82 4.50
N PRO A 782 -26.96 0.79 3.79
CA PRO A 782 -26.38 0.33 2.54
C PRO A 782 -26.19 1.49 1.58
N SER A 783 -25.12 1.47 0.79
CA SER A 783 -24.97 2.41 -0.30
C SER A 783 -26.11 2.25 -1.31
N TRP A 784 -26.45 3.32 -2.02
CA TRP A 784 -27.52 3.26 -3.02
C TRP A 784 -27.19 2.27 -4.15
N GLN A 785 -25.88 2.09 -4.48
CA GLN A 785 -25.40 1.14 -5.47
C GLN A 785 -25.69 -0.31 -5.04
N LEU A 786 -25.38 -0.66 -3.80
CA LEU A 786 -25.64 -1.98 -3.26
C LEU A 786 -27.14 -2.25 -3.15
N LEU A 787 -27.90 -1.30 -2.61
CA LEU A 787 -29.34 -1.45 -2.43
C LEU A 787 -30.05 -1.57 -3.77
N SER A 788 -29.70 -0.75 -4.76
CA SER A 788 -30.31 -0.81 -6.10
C SER A 788 -29.97 -2.12 -6.82
N ALA A 789 -28.74 -2.64 -6.67
CA ALA A 789 -28.35 -3.92 -7.22
C ALA A 789 -29.14 -5.07 -6.61
N ILE A 790 -29.27 -5.10 -5.26
CA ILE A 790 -30.09 -6.09 -4.56
C ILE A 790 -31.57 -6.01 -5.03
N ILE A 791 -32.14 -4.85 -5.07
CA ILE A 791 -33.56 -4.67 -5.52
C ILE A 791 -33.70 -5.14 -6.97
N ALA A 792 -32.79 -4.78 -7.85
CA ALA A 792 -32.86 -5.16 -9.27
C ALA A 792 -32.82 -6.70 -9.43
N THR A 793 -31.88 -7.37 -8.77
CA THR A 793 -31.75 -8.83 -8.83
C THR A 793 -32.93 -9.55 -8.16
N GLN A 794 -33.50 -8.97 -7.10
CA GLN A 794 -34.72 -9.48 -6.46
C GLN A 794 -35.95 -9.35 -7.38
N VAL A 795 -36.10 -8.24 -8.08
CA VAL A 795 -37.15 -8.09 -9.10
C VAL A 795 -36.97 -9.12 -10.20
N VAL A 796 -35.75 -9.33 -10.67
CA VAL A 796 -35.45 -10.32 -11.72
C VAL A 796 -35.82 -11.74 -11.28
N VAL A 797 -35.44 -12.16 -10.08
CA VAL A 797 -35.79 -13.53 -9.60
C VAL A 797 -37.28 -13.70 -9.40
N VAL A 798 -37.98 -12.68 -8.92
CA VAL A 798 -39.47 -12.73 -8.80
C VAL A 798 -40.11 -12.86 -10.18
N LEU A 799 -39.60 -12.15 -11.20
CA LEU A 799 -40.10 -12.30 -12.59
C LEU A 799 -39.79 -13.68 -13.16
N ILE A 800 -38.57 -14.21 -12.95
CA ILE A 800 -38.16 -15.55 -13.35
C ILE A 800 -39.14 -16.57 -12.77
N CYS A 801 -39.36 -16.54 -11.48
CA CYS A 801 -40.24 -17.52 -10.77
C CYS A 801 -41.74 -17.29 -11.06
N GLY A 802 -42.17 -16.05 -11.25
CA GLY A 802 -43.58 -15.74 -11.50
C GLY A 802 -44.03 -16.00 -12.93
N PHE A 803 -43.16 -15.78 -13.92
CA PHE A 803 -43.50 -16.06 -15.33
C PHE A 803 -43.01 -17.42 -15.83
N GLY A 804 -42.29 -18.17 -15.02
CA GLY A 804 -41.78 -19.48 -15.38
C GLY A 804 -40.63 -19.43 -16.38
N TRP A 805 -39.78 -18.41 -16.35
CA TRP A 805 -38.58 -18.33 -17.21
C TRP A 805 -37.46 -19.21 -16.66
N PHE A 806 -37.03 -20.20 -17.43
CA PHE A 806 -35.99 -21.19 -17.07
C PHE A 806 -36.34 -22.14 -15.91
N VAL A 807 -37.41 -21.89 -15.18
CA VAL A 807 -37.90 -22.67 -14.05
C VAL A 807 -39.42 -22.70 -14.08
N PRO A 808 -40.11 -23.71 -13.53
CA PRO A 808 -41.56 -23.71 -13.41
C PRO A 808 -42.11 -22.49 -12.65
N ALA A 809 -43.27 -22.00 -13.07
CA ALA A 809 -43.88 -20.82 -12.50
C ALA A 809 -44.46 -21.05 -11.12
N LEU A 810 -44.11 -20.21 -10.15
CA LEU A 810 -44.71 -20.22 -8.80
C LEU A 810 -45.94 -19.30 -8.72
N SER A 811 -46.93 -19.68 -7.93
CA SER A 811 -48.04 -18.78 -7.61
C SER A 811 -47.58 -17.55 -6.84
N ALA A 812 -48.27 -16.42 -7.03
CA ALA A 812 -47.94 -15.17 -6.29
C ALA A 812 -48.02 -15.36 -4.78
N ALA A 813 -48.88 -16.27 -4.29
CA ALA A 813 -48.97 -16.62 -2.86
C ALA A 813 -47.71 -17.31 -2.36
N MET A 814 -47.15 -18.26 -3.12
CA MET A 814 -45.90 -18.94 -2.75
C MET A 814 -44.72 -17.98 -2.77
N ILE A 815 -44.65 -17.09 -3.75
CA ILE A 815 -43.62 -16.04 -3.79
C ILE A 815 -43.69 -15.15 -2.57
N ALA A 816 -44.90 -14.66 -2.20
CA ALA A 816 -45.11 -13.82 -1.04
C ALA A 816 -44.80 -14.54 0.29
N LEU A 817 -45.16 -15.80 0.43
CA LEU A 817 -44.83 -16.62 1.59
C LEU A 817 -43.32 -16.83 1.74
N THR A 818 -42.62 -17.06 0.63
CA THR A 818 -41.16 -17.19 0.63
C THR A 818 -40.52 -15.91 1.12
N TRP A 819 -40.98 -14.74 0.66
CA TRP A 819 -40.50 -13.46 1.12
C TRP A 819 -40.77 -13.24 2.63
N ALA A 820 -41.97 -13.48 3.10
CA ALA A 820 -42.35 -13.34 4.51
C ALA A 820 -41.49 -14.24 5.40
N TYR A 821 -41.29 -15.50 4.99
CA TYR A 821 -40.39 -16.43 5.67
C TYR A 821 -38.96 -15.93 5.77
N ASN A 822 -38.40 -15.46 4.66
CA ASN A 822 -37.02 -14.95 4.65
C ASN A 822 -36.85 -13.67 5.46
N ILE A 823 -37.82 -12.76 5.47
CA ILE A 823 -37.81 -11.58 6.33
C ILE A 823 -37.84 -11.96 7.82
N LEU A 824 -38.60 -12.95 8.21
CA LEU A 824 -38.60 -13.46 9.57
C LEU A 824 -37.21 -14.01 9.94
N TRP A 825 -36.62 -14.82 9.07
CA TRP A 825 -35.29 -15.37 9.29
C TRP A 825 -34.17 -14.32 9.26
N MET A 826 -34.32 -13.26 8.49
CA MET A 826 -33.40 -12.12 8.54
C MET A 826 -33.26 -11.53 9.95
N ILE A 827 -34.36 -11.42 10.70
CA ILE A 827 -34.35 -10.98 12.10
C ILE A 827 -33.61 -11.99 12.98
N ILE A 828 -33.93 -13.29 12.83
CA ILE A 828 -33.30 -14.38 13.59
C ILE A 828 -31.79 -14.41 13.35
N LEU A 829 -31.35 -14.40 12.08
CA LEU A 829 -29.94 -14.40 11.72
C LEU A 829 -29.22 -13.14 12.20
N GLY A 830 -29.91 -12.00 12.20
CA GLY A 830 -29.37 -10.73 12.75
C GLY A 830 -29.10 -10.84 14.26
N VAL A 831 -30.01 -11.45 15.02
CA VAL A 831 -29.83 -11.74 16.46
C VAL A 831 -28.65 -12.69 16.67
N ILE A 832 -28.61 -13.78 15.92
CA ILE A 832 -27.57 -14.81 16.02
C ILE A 832 -26.19 -14.15 15.76
N ARG A 833 -26.08 -13.36 14.71
CA ARG A 833 -24.85 -12.64 14.41
C ARG A 833 -24.41 -11.77 15.59
N LYS A 834 -25.33 -10.95 16.12
CA LYS A 834 -25.02 -10.04 17.24
C LYS A 834 -24.58 -10.78 18.49
N VAL A 835 -25.27 -11.87 18.85
CA VAL A 835 -24.91 -12.70 20.00
C VAL A 835 -23.53 -13.32 19.80
N THR A 836 -23.24 -13.81 18.60
CA THR A 836 -21.94 -14.41 18.26
C THR A 836 -20.80 -13.41 18.40
N GLU A 837 -20.98 -12.19 17.90
CA GLU A 837 -19.96 -11.14 18.00
C GLU A 837 -19.70 -10.76 19.45
N VAL A 838 -20.74 -10.52 20.25
CA VAL A 838 -20.62 -10.22 21.68
C VAL A 838 -19.89 -11.34 22.43
N TRP A 839 -20.21 -12.60 22.12
CA TRP A 839 -19.58 -13.75 22.75
C TRP A 839 -18.10 -13.89 22.38
N LEU A 840 -17.73 -13.64 21.11
CA LEU A 840 -16.35 -13.66 20.66
C LEU A 840 -15.53 -12.50 21.24
N ASP A 841 -16.12 -11.32 21.35
CA ASP A 841 -15.47 -10.14 21.94
C ASP A 841 -15.28 -10.29 23.46
N GLY A 842 -16.25 -10.88 24.16
CA GLY A 842 -16.12 -11.20 25.60
C GLY A 842 -14.97 -12.17 25.88
N ARG A 843 -14.73 -13.15 25.01
CA ARG A 843 -13.59 -14.07 25.14
C ARG A 843 -12.24 -13.41 24.87
N THR A 844 -12.18 -12.45 23.96
CA THR A 844 -10.95 -11.72 23.66
C THR A 844 -10.61 -10.70 24.76
N SER A 845 -11.60 -10.03 25.34
CA SER A 845 -11.42 -9.12 26.49
C SER A 845 -10.98 -9.86 27.75
N GLY A 846 -11.51 -11.04 28.03
CA GLY A 846 -11.09 -11.86 29.17
C GLY A 846 -9.64 -12.36 29.06
N ARG A 847 -9.17 -12.65 27.85
CA ARG A 847 -7.74 -13.01 27.61
C ARG A 847 -6.81 -11.80 27.72
N ALA A 848 -7.22 -10.63 27.23
CA ALA A 848 -6.44 -9.39 27.35
C ALA A 848 -6.30 -8.97 28.82
N HIS A 849 -7.37 -9.07 29.61
CA HIS A 849 -7.33 -8.77 31.07
C HIS A 849 -6.44 -9.74 31.86
N HIS A 850 -6.36 -11.01 31.45
CA HIS A 850 -5.43 -11.96 32.05
C HIS A 850 -3.97 -11.66 31.73
N THR A 851 -3.70 -11.13 30.55
CA THR A 851 -2.33 -10.75 30.13
C THR A 851 -1.91 -9.42 30.76
N GLU A 852 -2.81 -8.46 30.96
CA GLU A 852 -2.54 -7.20 31.67
C GLU A 852 -2.34 -7.40 33.18
N LEU A 853 -3.05 -8.33 33.79
CA LEU A 853 -2.88 -8.66 35.22
C LEU A 853 -1.55 -9.37 35.52
N VAL A 854 -0.96 -10.05 34.54
CA VAL A 854 0.37 -10.70 34.66
C VAL A 854 1.52 -9.70 34.48
N HIS A 855 1.25 -8.52 33.92
CA HIS A 855 2.27 -7.49 33.62
C HIS A 855 2.12 -6.18 34.41
N GLN A 856 1.29 -6.16 35.49
CA GLN A 856 1.37 -5.03 36.43
C GLN A 856 2.58 -5.21 37.34
N PRO A 857 3.57 -4.31 37.29
CA PRO A 857 4.64 -4.32 38.28
C PRO A 857 4.04 -4.02 39.65
N LEU A 858 4.35 -4.88 40.62
CA LEU A 858 4.04 -4.68 42.04
C LEU A 858 4.45 -3.27 42.45
N GLN A 859 3.49 -2.43 42.78
CA GLN A 859 3.77 -1.14 43.41
C GLN A 859 4.41 -1.42 44.77
N PRO A 860 5.58 -0.84 45.10
CA PRO A 860 6.14 -0.95 46.43
C PRO A 860 5.26 -0.17 47.41
N HIS A 861 4.69 -0.87 48.37
CA HIS A 861 4.02 -0.27 49.52
C HIS A 861 5.04 0.62 50.25
N LEU A 862 4.89 1.91 50.14
CA LEU A 862 5.52 2.85 51.08
C LEU A 862 4.84 2.73 52.45
N HIS A 863 5.47 2.03 53.36
CA HIS A 863 5.17 2.14 54.79
C HIS A 863 5.62 3.52 55.27
N SER A 864 4.66 4.33 55.65
CA SER A 864 4.87 5.53 56.45
C SER A 864 5.21 5.11 57.89
N SER A 865 6.37 5.48 58.39
CA SER A 865 6.67 5.72 59.79
C SER A 865 7.63 6.90 59.90
#